data_855c612b2f610876702792a9c4b94b70
#
_entry.id   855c612b2f610876702792a9c4b94b70
#
_cell.length_a   1.000
_cell.length_b   1.000
_cell.length_c   1.000
_cell.angle_alpha   90.00
_cell.angle_beta   90.00
_cell.angle_gamma   90.00
#
_symmetry.space_group_name_H-M   'P 1'
#
loop_
_entity.id
_entity.type
_entity.pdbx_description
1 polymer ?
#
loop_
_entity_poly.entity_id
_entity_poly.type
_entity_poly.pdbx_seq_one_letter_code
_entity_poly.pdbx_strand_id
1 'polypeptide(L)'
;MKSTDLISAFCRPVPFWSWNDKLEPDELRRQIGAMQDAGMGGFFMHARGGLETEYLSEDWFRAVEASVDEAKKRGMQAWCYDENGWPSGFAGGKLLEDPENRAHYLRFEKKPGFDAAALGVYTLENGHLRRVTGAENGISEYLCVYDCQNSSTVDILDLRITDAFLALTHEKYFERFGAEFGKGIAGFFTDEPQYFRYETAYTPVLLTEYKKAYGADVLDLLGALFVDCEEAPGFRFRYWRLMNVLYTENFMGRVYRWCLSHNCHLTGHTVEESELYTQMWCCAGVMPFYEYESIPGVDWLGRKTGTELAPRQVSSAAQQLGKKQVLTETFACAGWDVTPKELKRIAEWQYVNGVNLMCQHLYPYSIRGQRKRDYPAFYSEHNPWTDELKTFDDYFTELGYLLANSREQADVLILHPIHSAYLTFDRANDEASVRSVGEPFNVLIERFGAAGIGHHYGDERLMEKYGSVKDGRLTIGECTYSFVVIPDCGTLDSSTAALLKDYLSQGGRLMLAGRKPTRIDGEIADLSFLQGNLTWDELVRERALLPEANRDVRCTLRFAENGNFLFAVNLSETDTADMSVKLPFAGVESYDLLTHEMKAAAFERAADGIAAKLYLAPGESVLLMQNDSAIPQAQKSPIAETMELGGKWTRSAPVQNTLTLDKAALSYDGKMYTELLPVPYISERLLREKTNRKLWLRYAFTADFLPDDLTLELETLQHTKLSVNGTEISLTGQGVLDRSFVRGNIAALARKGENEIV
;
A
#
# COMPACT_ATOMS: atom_id res chain seq x y z
N MET A 1 -29.51 10.27 3.28
CA MET A 1 -28.42 9.22 3.31
C MET A 1 -28.74 8.21 4.39
N LYS A 2 -28.22 7.00 4.29
CA LYS A 2 -28.36 6.01 5.36
C LYS A 2 -27.46 6.40 6.53
N SER A 3 -27.93 6.24 7.77
CA SER A 3 -27.05 6.30 8.95
C SER A 3 -25.87 5.33 8.73
N THR A 4 -24.69 5.69 9.21
CA THR A 4 -23.49 4.85 9.13
C THR A 4 -23.71 3.44 9.70
N ASP A 5 -24.60 3.32 10.68
CA ASP A 5 -25.00 2.03 11.27
C ASP A 5 -25.75 1.10 10.28
N LEU A 6 -26.30 1.65 9.19
CA LEU A 6 -26.99 0.88 8.15
C LEU A 6 -26.08 0.49 6.98
N ILE A 7 -24.84 0.96 6.97
CA ILE A 7 -23.84 0.59 5.98
C ILE A 7 -23.27 -0.79 6.35
N SER A 8 -23.18 -1.66 5.35
CA SER A 8 -22.64 -3.01 5.52
C SER A 8 -21.23 -3.01 6.12
N ALA A 9 -20.91 -4.01 6.93
CA ALA A 9 -19.57 -4.27 7.43
C ALA A 9 -18.50 -4.31 6.31
N PHE A 10 -18.89 -4.65 5.07
CA PHE A 10 -18.01 -4.64 3.90
C PHE A 10 -17.48 -3.26 3.48
N CYS A 11 -18.05 -2.17 3.97
CA CYS A 11 -17.56 -0.82 3.69
C CYS A 11 -16.78 -0.22 4.87
N ARG A 12 -16.72 -0.91 6.00
CA ARG A 12 -16.02 -0.47 7.20
C ARG A 12 -14.55 -0.88 7.16
N PRO A 13 -13.67 -0.15 7.84
CA PRO A 13 -12.25 -0.53 7.93
C PRO A 13 -12.04 -1.96 8.43
N VAL A 14 -11.01 -2.61 7.90
CA VAL A 14 -10.61 -3.99 8.22
C VAL A 14 -9.12 -4.00 8.54
N PRO A 15 -8.70 -3.79 9.80
CA PRO A 15 -7.29 -3.68 10.15
C PRO A 15 -6.54 -5.01 10.03
N PHE A 16 -5.22 -4.94 9.87
CA PHE A 16 -4.35 -6.06 10.22
C PHE A 16 -4.41 -6.27 11.73
N TRP A 17 -4.91 -7.44 12.13
CA TRP A 17 -4.90 -7.87 13.51
C TRP A 17 -3.68 -8.74 13.77
N SER A 18 -2.64 -8.11 14.31
CA SER A 18 -1.34 -8.74 14.54
C SER A 18 -1.44 -9.77 15.68
N TRP A 19 -1.48 -11.03 15.34
CA TRP A 19 -1.40 -12.16 16.27
C TRP A 19 0.06 -12.42 16.64
N ASN A 20 0.51 -11.80 17.73
CA ASN A 20 1.92 -11.64 18.06
C ASN A 20 2.28 -12.10 19.48
N ASP A 21 1.45 -12.94 20.11
CA ASP A 21 1.70 -13.51 21.44
C ASP A 21 1.06 -14.91 21.54
N LYS A 22 0.98 -15.49 22.74
CA LYS A 22 0.15 -16.67 23.03
C LYS A 22 -1.32 -16.29 22.90
N LEU A 23 -2.01 -16.91 21.95
CA LEU A 23 -3.41 -16.60 21.65
C LEU A 23 -4.36 -17.28 22.66
N GLU A 24 -5.22 -16.49 23.27
CA GLU A 24 -6.24 -16.95 24.22
C GLU A 24 -7.63 -16.58 23.67
N PRO A 25 -8.56 -17.55 23.52
CA PRO A 25 -9.86 -17.32 22.90
C PRO A 25 -10.69 -16.19 23.54
N ASP A 26 -10.64 -16.02 24.85
CA ASP A 26 -11.42 -14.98 25.52
C ASP A 26 -10.85 -13.58 25.25
N GLU A 27 -9.52 -13.44 25.17
CA GLU A 27 -8.90 -12.19 24.79
C GLU A 27 -9.16 -11.84 23.31
N LEU A 28 -9.15 -12.83 22.42
CA LEU A 28 -9.51 -12.63 21.02
C LEU A 28 -10.96 -12.09 20.89
N ARG A 29 -11.91 -12.69 21.62
CA ARG A 29 -13.30 -12.21 21.64
C ARG A 29 -13.43 -10.79 22.20
N ARG A 30 -12.67 -10.46 23.26
CA ARG A 30 -12.63 -9.11 23.84
C ARG A 30 -12.15 -8.08 22.81
N GLN A 31 -11.04 -8.39 22.11
CA GLN A 31 -10.47 -7.48 21.10
C GLN A 31 -11.40 -7.29 19.90
N ILE A 32 -12.08 -8.34 19.43
CA ILE A 32 -13.11 -8.23 18.37
C ILE A 32 -14.22 -7.28 18.82
N GLY A 33 -14.63 -7.35 20.09
CA GLY A 33 -15.60 -6.38 20.67
C GLY A 33 -15.07 -4.94 20.61
N ALA A 34 -13.82 -4.72 20.99
CA ALA A 34 -13.19 -3.39 20.95
C ALA A 34 -13.05 -2.85 19.51
N MET A 35 -12.72 -3.70 18.54
CA MET A 35 -12.70 -3.34 17.12
C MET A 35 -14.10 -2.89 16.63
N GLN A 36 -15.16 -3.62 17.00
CA GLN A 36 -16.52 -3.23 16.65
C GLN A 36 -16.90 -1.88 17.27
N ASP A 37 -16.56 -1.66 18.54
CA ASP A 37 -16.82 -0.42 19.26
C ASP A 37 -16.06 0.77 18.61
N ALA A 38 -14.88 0.52 18.03
CA ALA A 38 -14.13 1.47 17.24
C ALA A 38 -14.65 1.71 15.82
N GLY A 39 -15.72 1.02 15.38
CA GLY A 39 -16.33 1.20 14.07
C GLY A 39 -15.77 0.30 12.96
N MET A 40 -14.87 -0.61 13.27
CA MET A 40 -14.30 -1.57 12.32
C MET A 40 -15.34 -2.63 11.91
N GLY A 41 -15.30 -3.07 10.63
CA GLY A 41 -16.24 -4.05 10.06
C GLY A 41 -15.69 -5.46 9.97
N GLY A 42 -14.41 -5.65 10.21
CA GLY A 42 -13.73 -6.93 10.14
C GLY A 42 -12.30 -6.84 10.61
N PHE A 43 -11.53 -7.89 10.33
CA PHE A 43 -10.10 -7.98 10.68
C PHE A 43 -9.40 -9.04 9.83
N PHE A 44 -8.11 -8.86 9.57
CA PHE A 44 -7.24 -9.88 9.00
C PHE A 44 -6.47 -10.58 10.13
N MET A 45 -6.69 -11.89 10.32
CA MET A 45 -5.99 -12.73 11.32
C MET A 45 -4.54 -12.97 10.87
N HIS A 46 -3.65 -12.06 11.25
CA HIS A 46 -2.28 -11.99 10.72
C HIS A 46 -1.26 -12.51 11.72
N ALA A 47 -0.65 -13.67 11.43
CA ALA A 47 0.47 -14.19 12.20
C ALA A 47 1.69 -13.27 12.07
N ARG A 48 2.21 -12.75 13.19
CA ARG A 48 3.23 -11.70 13.18
C ARG A 48 4.37 -11.99 14.15
N GLY A 49 5.45 -11.24 14.03
CA GLY A 49 6.63 -11.38 14.88
C GLY A 49 6.31 -11.31 16.37
N GLY A 50 6.72 -12.34 17.13
CA GLY A 50 6.40 -12.50 18.54
C GLY A 50 5.27 -13.50 18.84
N LEU A 51 4.65 -14.10 17.81
CA LEU A 51 3.67 -15.17 17.96
C LEU A 51 4.27 -16.35 18.75
N GLU A 52 3.60 -16.75 19.83
CA GLU A 52 3.99 -17.90 20.66
C GLU A 52 3.11 -19.14 20.36
N THR A 53 1.91 -18.95 19.86
CA THR A 53 1.06 -20.05 19.36
C THR A 53 1.60 -20.52 18.02
N GLU A 54 1.90 -21.81 17.90
CA GLU A 54 2.45 -22.36 16.66
C GLU A 54 1.47 -22.19 15.49
N TYR A 55 1.94 -21.58 14.40
CA TYR A 55 1.15 -21.31 13.19
C TYR A 55 0.63 -22.62 12.55
N LEU A 56 -0.65 -22.64 12.19
CA LEU A 56 -1.40 -23.78 11.64
C LEU A 56 -1.47 -25.03 12.56
N SER A 57 -1.17 -24.86 13.87
CA SER A 57 -1.39 -25.92 14.88
C SER A 57 -2.87 -26.02 15.30
N GLU A 58 -3.20 -27.02 16.10
CA GLU A 58 -4.54 -27.14 16.70
C GLU A 58 -4.91 -25.91 17.57
N ASP A 59 -3.93 -25.33 18.27
CA ASP A 59 -4.14 -24.12 19.09
C ASP A 59 -4.39 -22.89 18.21
N TRP A 60 -3.69 -22.79 17.07
CA TRP A 60 -3.94 -21.79 16.06
C TRP A 60 -5.39 -21.87 15.53
N PHE A 61 -5.81 -23.07 15.10
CA PHE A 61 -7.15 -23.24 14.56
C PHE A 61 -8.25 -23.06 15.60
N ARG A 62 -8.00 -23.34 16.89
CA ARG A 62 -8.93 -22.95 17.98
C ARG A 62 -9.06 -21.42 18.11
N ALA A 63 -7.96 -20.69 17.92
CA ALA A 63 -8.00 -19.24 17.91
C ALA A 63 -8.79 -18.70 16.70
N VAL A 64 -8.58 -19.28 15.51
CA VAL A 64 -9.36 -18.96 14.30
C VAL A 64 -10.84 -19.22 14.51
N GLU A 65 -11.22 -20.42 15.01
CA GLU A 65 -12.61 -20.77 15.30
C GLU A 65 -13.28 -19.79 16.25
N ALA A 66 -12.62 -19.47 17.37
CA ALA A 66 -13.12 -18.51 18.34
C ALA A 66 -13.34 -17.12 17.74
N SER A 67 -12.46 -16.69 16.84
CA SER A 67 -12.53 -15.40 16.16
C SER A 67 -13.63 -15.36 15.11
N VAL A 68 -13.76 -16.39 14.30
CA VAL A 68 -14.84 -16.53 13.30
C VAL A 68 -16.21 -16.57 13.96
N ASP A 69 -16.34 -17.35 15.04
CA ASP A 69 -17.60 -17.44 15.79
C ASP A 69 -18.02 -16.09 16.41
N GLU A 70 -17.06 -15.35 16.97
CA GLU A 70 -17.35 -14.04 17.55
C GLU A 70 -17.65 -13.00 16.47
N ALA A 71 -16.94 -13.01 15.34
CA ALA A 71 -17.21 -12.14 14.20
C ALA A 71 -18.64 -12.36 13.67
N LYS A 72 -19.09 -13.62 13.52
CA LYS A 72 -20.46 -13.95 13.10
C LYS A 72 -21.51 -13.40 14.06
N LYS A 73 -21.30 -13.55 15.38
CA LYS A 73 -22.23 -13.01 16.39
C LYS A 73 -22.38 -11.49 16.31
N ARG A 74 -21.31 -10.81 15.93
CA ARG A 74 -21.24 -9.34 15.83
C ARG A 74 -21.56 -8.79 14.45
N GLY A 75 -21.73 -9.63 13.44
CA GLY A 75 -21.93 -9.22 12.05
C GLY A 75 -20.70 -8.60 11.42
N MET A 76 -19.51 -8.97 11.90
CA MET A 76 -18.21 -8.57 11.38
C MET A 76 -17.66 -9.62 10.41
N GLN A 77 -16.62 -9.25 9.65
CA GLN A 77 -15.94 -10.13 8.70
C GLN A 77 -14.62 -10.65 9.28
N ALA A 78 -14.44 -11.96 9.34
CA ALA A 78 -13.14 -12.56 9.57
C ALA A 78 -12.45 -12.85 8.24
N TRP A 79 -11.20 -12.42 8.09
CA TRP A 79 -10.34 -12.72 6.95
C TRP A 79 -9.10 -13.47 7.42
N CYS A 80 -8.64 -14.41 6.62
CA CYS A 80 -7.37 -15.08 6.85
C CYS A 80 -6.23 -14.31 6.18
N TYR A 81 -5.11 -14.20 6.85
CA TYR A 81 -3.85 -13.83 6.23
C TYR A 81 -3.12 -15.12 5.84
N ASP A 82 -2.57 -15.18 4.64
CA ASP A 82 -2.13 -16.45 4.04
C ASP A 82 -0.70 -16.89 4.42
N GLU A 83 -0.02 -16.15 5.31
CA GLU A 83 1.37 -16.37 5.66
C GLU A 83 1.64 -16.30 7.18
N ASN A 84 2.80 -16.76 7.61
CA ASN A 84 3.36 -16.55 8.95
C ASN A 84 4.48 -15.50 8.86
N GLY A 85 4.11 -14.24 9.01
CA GLY A 85 5.01 -13.10 8.83
C GLY A 85 4.82 -12.44 7.46
N TRP A 86 5.89 -12.04 6.81
CA TRP A 86 5.93 -11.28 5.56
C TRP A 86 7.17 -11.65 4.75
N PRO A 87 7.15 -11.62 3.41
CA PRO A 87 6.00 -11.53 2.50
C PRO A 87 5.30 -12.87 2.27
N SER A 88 4.15 -12.86 1.54
CA SER A 88 3.43 -14.07 1.18
C SER A 88 4.17 -14.95 0.18
N GLY A 89 3.94 -16.27 0.27
CA GLY A 89 4.48 -17.26 -0.66
C GLY A 89 5.47 -18.26 -0.05
N PHE A 90 5.76 -18.17 1.25
CA PHE A 90 6.80 -18.97 1.94
C PHE A 90 6.23 -20.12 2.76
N ALA A 91 4.94 -20.10 3.08
CA ALA A 91 4.27 -21.03 4.00
C ALA A 91 4.98 -21.16 5.36
N GLY A 92 5.31 -20.02 5.99
CA GLY A 92 6.04 -19.96 7.24
C GLY A 92 7.49 -20.45 7.12
N GLY A 93 8.08 -20.37 5.94
CA GLY A 93 9.43 -20.84 5.63
C GLY A 93 9.53 -22.32 5.26
N LYS A 94 8.44 -23.09 5.32
CA LYS A 94 8.43 -24.54 5.00
C LYS A 94 8.86 -24.82 3.56
N LEU A 95 8.50 -23.97 2.62
CA LEU A 95 8.91 -24.13 1.22
C LEU A 95 10.42 -23.98 1.02
N LEU A 96 11.11 -23.19 1.84
CA LEU A 96 12.57 -23.00 1.75
C LEU A 96 13.39 -24.19 2.25
N GLU A 97 12.75 -25.17 2.96
CA GLU A 97 13.41 -26.41 3.40
C GLU A 97 13.89 -27.24 2.20
N ASP A 98 13.12 -27.21 1.09
CA ASP A 98 13.53 -27.82 -0.18
C ASP A 98 14.28 -26.79 -1.05
N PRO A 99 15.57 -27.02 -1.36
CA PRO A 99 16.34 -26.15 -2.24
C PRO A 99 15.75 -25.92 -3.63
N GLU A 100 14.98 -26.87 -4.17
CA GLU A 100 14.33 -26.77 -5.47
C GLU A 100 13.21 -25.72 -5.53
N ASN A 101 12.79 -25.20 -4.37
CA ASN A 101 11.77 -24.15 -4.28
C ASN A 101 12.38 -22.73 -4.15
N ARG A 102 13.68 -22.63 -4.08
CA ARG A 102 14.37 -21.34 -3.85
C ARG A 102 14.41 -20.49 -5.10
N ALA A 103 14.24 -19.19 -4.92
CA ALA A 103 14.34 -18.21 -6.00
C ALA A 103 15.75 -18.19 -6.62
N HIS A 104 15.77 -17.98 -7.91
CA HIS A 104 16.98 -17.83 -8.70
C HIS A 104 17.22 -16.36 -9.07
N TYR A 105 18.48 -16.04 -9.30
CA TYR A 105 18.93 -14.75 -9.83
C TYR A 105 20.12 -14.90 -10.72
N LEU A 106 20.32 -13.94 -11.60
CA LEU A 106 21.47 -13.92 -12.50
C LEU A 106 22.59 -13.06 -11.93
N ARG A 107 23.81 -13.61 -11.99
CA ARG A 107 25.04 -12.88 -11.73
C ARG A 107 25.85 -12.75 -13.01
N PHE A 108 26.34 -11.56 -13.28
CA PHE A 108 27.11 -11.24 -14.47
C PHE A 108 28.55 -10.96 -14.15
N GLU A 109 29.47 -11.52 -14.95
CA GLU A 109 30.91 -11.28 -14.84
C GLU A 109 31.55 -11.18 -16.21
N LYS A 110 32.52 -10.28 -16.37
CA LYS A 110 33.48 -10.24 -17.51
C LYS A 110 34.70 -11.05 -17.19
N LYS A 111 35.09 -11.95 -18.08
CA LYS A 111 36.23 -12.85 -17.87
C LYS A 111 37.16 -12.86 -19.08
N PRO A 112 38.51 -13.03 -18.85
CA PRO A 112 39.48 -13.13 -19.96
C PRO A 112 39.44 -14.48 -20.67
N GLY A 113 38.66 -15.47 -20.17
CA GLY A 113 38.54 -16.82 -20.73
C GLY A 113 37.12 -17.35 -20.66
N PHE A 114 36.82 -18.32 -21.53
CA PHE A 114 35.55 -19.04 -21.53
C PHE A 114 35.37 -19.79 -20.22
N ASP A 115 34.21 -19.67 -19.61
CA ASP A 115 33.86 -20.36 -18.37
C ASP A 115 32.66 -21.32 -18.61
N ALA A 116 32.96 -22.61 -18.62
CA ALA A 116 31.98 -23.64 -18.83
C ALA A 116 30.95 -23.80 -17.67
N ALA A 117 31.23 -23.18 -16.51
CA ALA A 117 30.28 -23.20 -15.37
C ALA A 117 29.18 -22.13 -15.48
N ALA A 118 29.32 -21.19 -16.41
CA ALA A 118 28.28 -20.19 -16.65
C ALA A 118 27.05 -20.81 -17.34
N LEU A 119 25.86 -20.31 -16.99
CA LEU A 119 24.59 -20.65 -17.65
C LEU A 119 24.60 -20.22 -19.13
N GLY A 120 25.22 -19.09 -19.43
CA GLY A 120 25.48 -18.59 -20.78
C GLY A 120 26.78 -17.81 -20.87
N VAL A 121 27.50 -17.98 -21.98
CA VAL A 121 28.73 -17.23 -22.27
C VAL A 121 28.58 -16.53 -23.62
N TYR A 122 28.95 -15.25 -23.66
CA TYR A 122 28.71 -14.41 -24.82
C TYR A 122 29.99 -13.62 -25.18
N THR A 123 29.99 -13.17 -26.43
CA THR A 123 30.92 -12.17 -26.95
C THR A 123 30.15 -11.00 -27.52
N LEU A 124 30.71 -9.80 -27.46
CA LEU A 124 30.13 -8.59 -28.06
C LEU A 124 30.98 -8.22 -29.30
N GLU A 125 30.43 -8.37 -30.48
CA GLU A 125 31.11 -8.14 -31.74
C GLU A 125 30.37 -7.11 -32.60
N ASN A 126 30.97 -5.97 -32.89
CA ASN A 126 30.34 -4.89 -33.66
C ASN A 126 28.97 -4.43 -33.15
N GLY A 127 28.73 -4.47 -31.82
CA GLY A 127 27.48 -4.10 -31.20
C GLY A 127 26.42 -5.22 -31.13
N HIS A 128 26.74 -6.42 -31.64
CA HIS A 128 25.86 -7.59 -31.58
C HIS A 128 26.33 -8.59 -30.53
N LEU A 129 25.38 -9.13 -29.76
CA LEU A 129 25.66 -10.18 -28.77
C LEU A 129 25.57 -11.56 -29.44
N ARG A 130 26.61 -12.38 -29.21
CA ARG A 130 26.67 -13.75 -29.74
C ARG A 130 26.97 -14.74 -28.61
N ARG A 131 26.10 -15.71 -28.42
CA ARG A 131 26.35 -16.85 -27.53
C ARG A 131 27.49 -17.73 -28.07
N VAL A 132 28.40 -18.15 -27.20
CA VAL A 132 29.48 -19.07 -27.52
C VAL A 132 29.44 -20.29 -26.63
N THR A 133 29.82 -21.46 -27.19
CA THR A 133 29.77 -22.76 -26.48
C THR A 133 31.16 -23.29 -26.14
N GLY A 134 32.20 -22.54 -26.41
CA GLY A 134 33.59 -22.90 -26.13
C GLY A 134 34.53 -21.72 -26.27
N ALA A 135 35.78 -21.93 -25.89
CA ALA A 135 36.82 -20.93 -26.08
C ALA A 135 37.14 -20.71 -27.57
N GLU A 136 37.22 -19.47 -28.00
CA GLU A 136 37.50 -19.08 -29.37
C GLU A 136 38.80 -18.24 -29.46
N ASN A 137 39.58 -18.45 -30.50
CA ASN A 137 40.84 -17.70 -30.72
C ASN A 137 40.52 -16.23 -31.05
N GLY A 138 41.26 -15.31 -30.44
CA GLY A 138 41.14 -13.88 -30.69
C GLY A 138 40.11 -13.18 -29.79
N ILE A 139 39.35 -13.89 -28.97
CA ILE A 139 38.46 -13.32 -27.98
C ILE A 139 39.29 -13.01 -26.70
N SER A 140 39.27 -11.75 -26.29
CA SER A 140 39.99 -11.26 -25.09
C SER A 140 39.05 -11.05 -23.88
N GLU A 141 37.76 -10.98 -24.09
CA GLU A 141 36.75 -10.81 -23.04
C GLU A 141 35.50 -11.64 -23.33
N TYR A 142 35.10 -12.44 -22.38
CA TYR A 142 33.83 -13.20 -22.39
C TYR A 142 32.88 -12.62 -21.37
N LEU A 143 31.62 -12.52 -21.75
CA LEU A 143 30.50 -12.08 -20.90
C LEU A 143 29.82 -13.32 -20.34
N CYS A 144 29.98 -13.58 -19.05
CA CYS A 144 29.53 -14.81 -18.39
C CYS A 144 28.31 -14.49 -17.50
N VAL A 145 27.23 -15.20 -17.71
CA VAL A 145 25.99 -15.11 -16.89
C VAL A 145 25.84 -16.41 -16.12
N TYR A 146 25.68 -16.30 -14.80
CA TYR A 146 25.56 -17.44 -13.89
C TYR A 146 24.15 -17.48 -13.31
N ASP A 147 23.57 -18.67 -13.21
CA ASP A 147 22.38 -18.94 -12.40
C ASP A 147 22.82 -19.17 -10.95
N CYS A 148 22.24 -18.39 -10.04
CA CYS A 148 22.49 -18.45 -8.61
C CYS A 148 21.17 -18.61 -7.86
N GLN A 149 21.19 -19.36 -6.75
CA GLN A 149 20.04 -19.51 -5.88
C GLN A 149 20.14 -18.61 -4.65
N ASN A 150 19.01 -18.08 -4.22
CA ASN A 150 18.87 -17.36 -2.96
C ASN A 150 18.20 -18.27 -1.91
N SER A 151 18.85 -18.47 -0.76
CA SER A 151 18.36 -19.36 0.30
C SER A 151 17.23 -18.78 1.17
N SER A 152 16.89 -17.51 0.99
CA SER A 152 15.90 -16.81 1.82
C SER A 152 14.64 -16.40 1.07
N THR A 153 14.52 -16.74 -0.21
CA THR A 153 13.37 -16.34 -1.04
C THR A 153 12.88 -17.54 -1.84
N VAL A 154 11.56 -17.65 -2.01
CA VAL A 154 10.87 -18.71 -2.77
C VAL A 154 10.69 -18.27 -4.22
N ASP A 155 10.79 -19.22 -5.17
CA ASP A 155 10.52 -18.94 -6.60
C ASP A 155 9.02 -18.97 -6.90
N ILE A 156 8.33 -17.86 -6.64
CA ILE A 156 6.88 -17.72 -6.90
C ILE A 156 6.53 -17.66 -8.40
N LEU A 157 7.52 -17.63 -9.29
CA LEU A 157 7.30 -17.66 -10.74
C LEU A 157 7.04 -19.08 -11.25
N ASP A 158 7.35 -20.11 -10.46
CA ASP A 158 7.05 -21.50 -10.76
C ASP A 158 5.67 -21.88 -10.20
N LEU A 159 4.72 -22.22 -11.09
CA LEU A 159 3.38 -22.66 -10.72
C LEU A 159 3.36 -23.84 -9.75
N ARG A 160 4.32 -24.76 -9.87
CA ARG A 160 4.45 -25.92 -8.99
C ARG A 160 4.65 -25.51 -7.53
N ILE A 161 5.39 -24.43 -7.31
CA ILE A 161 5.69 -23.91 -5.97
C ILE A 161 4.46 -23.19 -5.40
N THR A 162 3.72 -22.46 -6.22
CA THR A 162 2.42 -21.88 -5.80
C THR A 162 1.41 -22.97 -5.42
N ASP A 163 1.36 -24.09 -6.16
CA ASP A 163 0.51 -25.23 -5.76
C ASP A 163 0.93 -25.82 -4.41
N ALA A 164 2.23 -25.91 -4.14
CA ALA A 164 2.74 -26.35 -2.85
C ALA A 164 2.42 -25.33 -1.73
N PHE A 165 2.51 -24.05 -2.00
CA PHE A 165 2.09 -22.98 -1.08
C PHE A 165 0.61 -23.12 -0.69
N LEU A 166 -0.27 -23.25 -1.66
CA LEU A 166 -1.71 -23.47 -1.43
C LEU A 166 -1.98 -24.72 -0.58
N ALA A 167 -1.29 -25.83 -0.86
CA ALA A 167 -1.44 -27.07 -0.12
C ALA A 167 -0.99 -26.97 1.35
N LEU A 168 0.05 -26.15 1.61
CA LEU A 168 0.60 -25.96 2.96
C LEU A 168 -0.16 -24.92 3.79
N THR A 169 -0.92 -24.03 3.15
CA THR A 169 -1.61 -22.89 3.79
C THR A 169 -3.13 -22.96 3.56
N HIS A 170 -3.62 -22.51 2.44
CA HIS A 170 -5.04 -22.35 2.12
C HIS A 170 -5.85 -23.63 2.29
N GLU A 171 -5.33 -24.78 1.81
CA GLU A 171 -6.00 -26.08 1.98
C GLU A 171 -6.16 -26.45 3.45
N LYS A 172 -5.23 -26.05 4.35
CA LYS A 172 -5.35 -26.32 5.79
C LYS A 172 -6.51 -25.56 6.43
N TYR A 173 -6.77 -24.34 5.97
CA TYR A 173 -7.96 -23.61 6.39
C TYR A 173 -9.23 -24.22 5.79
N PHE A 174 -9.20 -24.62 4.53
CA PHE A 174 -10.35 -25.24 3.88
C PHE A 174 -10.74 -26.60 4.50
N GLU A 175 -9.76 -27.46 4.81
CA GLU A 175 -9.97 -28.73 5.51
C GLU A 175 -10.75 -28.54 6.82
N ARG A 176 -10.55 -27.42 7.52
CA ARG A 176 -11.18 -27.12 8.82
C ARG A 176 -12.43 -26.26 8.70
N PHE A 177 -12.42 -25.28 7.86
CA PHE A 177 -13.42 -24.22 7.82
C PHE A 177 -14.11 -24.06 6.47
N GLY A 178 -14.03 -25.03 5.56
CA GLY A 178 -14.61 -24.92 4.22
C GLY A 178 -16.11 -24.59 4.22
N ALA A 179 -16.86 -25.01 5.23
CA ALA A 179 -18.27 -24.67 5.40
C ALA A 179 -18.52 -23.18 5.76
N GLU A 180 -17.51 -22.49 6.29
CA GLU A 180 -17.55 -21.08 6.65
C GLU A 180 -17.08 -20.14 5.53
N PHE A 181 -16.46 -20.67 4.47
CA PHE A 181 -15.98 -19.86 3.35
C PHE A 181 -17.15 -19.17 2.63
N GLY A 182 -17.00 -17.85 2.41
CA GLY A 182 -18.05 -16.98 1.89
C GLY A 182 -19.19 -16.66 2.88
N LYS A 183 -19.02 -17.04 4.14
CA LYS A 183 -19.98 -16.78 5.24
C LYS A 183 -19.28 -16.15 6.43
N GLY A 184 -18.69 -16.98 7.32
CA GLY A 184 -17.92 -16.55 8.48
C GLY A 184 -16.50 -16.11 8.13
N ILE A 185 -15.89 -16.76 7.13
CA ILE A 185 -14.60 -16.38 6.55
C ILE A 185 -14.84 -15.75 5.20
N ALA A 186 -14.54 -14.45 5.08
CA ALA A 186 -14.77 -13.68 3.86
C ALA A 186 -13.74 -14.04 2.74
N GLY A 187 -12.50 -14.29 3.11
CA GLY A 187 -11.45 -14.61 2.16
C GLY A 187 -10.04 -14.57 2.75
N PHE A 188 -9.07 -14.40 1.86
CA PHE A 188 -7.65 -14.33 2.19
C PHE A 188 -7.06 -12.97 1.81
N PHE A 189 -6.04 -12.57 2.58
CA PHE A 189 -5.14 -11.48 2.25
C PHE A 189 -3.79 -12.08 1.85
N THR A 190 -3.28 -11.65 0.70
CA THR A 190 -1.94 -11.95 0.18
C THR A 190 -1.09 -10.67 0.24
N ASP A 191 0.05 -10.75 0.92
CA ASP A 191 0.85 -9.58 1.28
C ASP A 191 2.17 -9.56 0.52
N GLU A 192 2.30 -8.62 -0.40
CA GLU A 192 3.51 -8.29 -1.15
C GLU A 192 4.29 -9.49 -1.74
N PRO A 193 3.63 -10.45 -2.40
CA PRO A 193 4.37 -11.49 -3.08
C PRO A 193 5.32 -10.87 -4.10
N GLN A 194 6.56 -11.34 -4.15
CA GLN A 194 7.60 -10.76 -4.99
C GLN A 194 8.62 -11.79 -5.44
N TYR A 195 9.18 -11.62 -6.63
CA TYR A 195 10.37 -12.37 -7.00
C TYR A 195 11.61 -11.80 -6.30
N PHE A 196 12.76 -12.46 -6.41
CA PHE A 196 13.98 -11.99 -5.75
C PHE A 196 14.41 -10.61 -6.26
N ARG A 197 14.34 -9.59 -5.39
CA ARG A 197 14.45 -8.17 -5.76
C ARG A 197 15.86 -7.57 -5.63
N TYR A 198 16.81 -8.31 -5.05
CA TYR A 198 18.14 -7.74 -4.73
C TYR A 198 19.16 -7.92 -5.86
N GLU A 199 18.85 -8.75 -6.85
CA GLU A 199 19.66 -8.98 -8.04
C GLU A 199 18.73 -9.09 -9.27
N THR A 200 19.28 -9.38 -10.46
CA THR A 200 18.48 -9.63 -11.66
C THR A 200 17.70 -10.93 -11.50
N ALA A 201 16.39 -10.82 -11.27
CA ALA A 201 15.54 -11.97 -11.05
C ALA A 201 15.54 -12.93 -12.25
N TYR A 202 15.54 -14.23 -11.95
CA TYR A 202 15.52 -15.32 -12.93
C TYR A 202 14.70 -16.49 -12.37
N THR A 203 14.20 -17.33 -13.24
CA THR A 203 13.61 -18.63 -12.90
C THR A 203 13.95 -19.64 -14.01
N PRO A 204 14.27 -20.90 -13.68
CA PRO A 204 14.47 -21.98 -14.68
C PRO A 204 13.24 -22.21 -15.57
N VAL A 205 12.03 -21.83 -15.14
CA VAL A 205 10.79 -21.89 -15.93
C VAL A 205 10.91 -21.13 -17.25
N LEU A 206 11.73 -20.09 -17.31
CA LEU A 206 11.97 -19.31 -18.52
C LEU A 206 12.56 -20.16 -19.68
N LEU A 207 13.30 -21.23 -19.38
CA LEU A 207 13.87 -22.09 -20.43
C LEU A 207 12.78 -22.71 -21.33
N THR A 208 11.62 -22.97 -20.77
CA THR A 208 10.48 -23.54 -21.49
C THR A 208 9.47 -22.47 -21.94
N GLU A 209 9.09 -21.56 -21.03
CA GLU A 209 8.03 -20.60 -21.27
C GLU A 209 8.45 -19.50 -22.27
N TYR A 210 9.73 -19.09 -22.28
CA TYR A 210 10.22 -18.15 -23.29
C TYR A 210 10.19 -18.74 -24.70
N LYS A 211 10.60 -20.00 -24.82
CA LYS A 211 10.53 -20.73 -26.10
C LYS A 211 9.09 -20.89 -26.58
N LYS A 212 8.18 -21.19 -25.68
CA LYS A 212 6.74 -21.32 -25.97
C LYS A 212 6.14 -19.98 -26.40
N ALA A 213 6.49 -18.88 -25.74
CA ALA A 213 5.95 -17.55 -26.03
C ALA A 213 6.53 -16.92 -27.30
N TYR A 214 7.84 -17.09 -27.54
CA TYR A 214 8.56 -16.33 -28.57
C TYR A 214 9.27 -17.21 -29.61
N GLY A 215 9.23 -18.53 -29.50
CA GLY A 215 9.87 -19.45 -30.44
C GLY A 215 11.40 -19.46 -30.42
N ALA A 216 12.04 -18.80 -29.44
CA ALA A 216 13.47 -18.63 -29.31
C ALA A 216 13.99 -19.20 -27.98
N ASP A 217 15.28 -19.50 -27.88
CA ASP A 217 15.92 -19.90 -26.65
C ASP A 217 16.30 -18.63 -25.85
N VAL A 218 15.84 -18.50 -24.60
CA VAL A 218 16.17 -17.38 -23.73
C VAL A 218 17.68 -17.24 -23.52
N LEU A 219 18.40 -18.36 -23.53
CA LEU A 219 19.86 -18.38 -23.34
C LEU A 219 20.63 -17.77 -24.52
N ASP A 220 20.03 -17.61 -25.69
CA ASP A 220 20.76 -17.03 -26.83
C ASP A 220 21.13 -15.56 -26.61
N LEU A 221 20.32 -14.82 -25.83
CA LEU A 221 20.49 -13.40 -25.60
C LEU A 221 20.50 -12.99 -24.11
N LEU A 222 20.61 -13.93 -23.16
CA LEU A 222 20.49 -13.62 -21.72
C LEU A 222 21.52 -12.56 -21.24
N GLY A 223 22.69 -12.51 -21.89
CA GLY A 223 23.71 -11.48 -21.64
C GLY A 223 23.26 -10.05 -21.96
N ALA A 224 22.24 -9.89 -22.84
CA ALA A 224 21.70 -8.58 -23.19
C ALA A 224 20.93 -7.89 -22.02
N LEU A 225 20.66 -8.59 -20.91
CA LEU A 225 20.19 -7.97 -19.68
C LEU A 225 21.23 -7.06 -19.03
N PHE A 226 22.53 -7.29 -19.31
CA PHE A 226 23.65 -6.68 -18.60
C PHE A 226 24.53 -5.79 -19.48
N VAL A 227 24.38 -5.86 -20.78
CA VAL A 227 25.16 -5.05 -21.73
C VAL A 227 24.26 -4.46 -22.79
N ASP A 228 24.61 -3.26 -23.25
CA ASP A 228 23.94 -2.65 -24.38
C ASP A 228 24.44 -3.25 -25.69
N CYS A 229 23.50 -3.73 -26.50
CA CYS A 229 23.72 -4.29 -27.82
C CYS A 229 22.48 -4.03 -28.71
N GLU A 230 22.58 -4.33 -29.99
CA GLU A 230 21.50 -4.10 -30.97
C GLU A 230 20.22 -4.85 -30.55
N GLU A 231 20.38 -6.06 -30.00
CA GLU A 231 19.27 -6.93 -29.61
C GLU A 231 18.69 -6.62 -28.23
N ALA A 232 19.37 -5.83 -27.39
CA ALA A 232 19.03 -5.64 -25.98
C ALA A 232 17.63 -5.08 -25.76
N PRO A 233 17.15 -4.03 -26.46
CA PRO A 233 15.81 -3.49 -26.20
C PRO A 233 14.69 -4.50 -26.45
N GLY A 234 14.72 -5.21 -27.57
CA GLY A 234 13.72 -6.22 -27.91
C GLY A 234 13.78 -7.44 -26.99
N PHE A 235 15.00 -7.87 -26.61
CA PHE A 235 15.17 -8.99 -25.67
C PHE A 235 14.69 -8.62 -24.27
N ARG A 236 15.13 -7.48 -23.71
CA ARG A 236 14.71 -6.98 -22.40
C ARG A 236 13.21 -6.82 -22.31
N PHE A 237 12.56 -6.28 -23.34
CA PHE A 237 11.10 -6.18 -23.43
C PHE A 237 10.43 -7.56 -23.29
N ARG A 238 10.82 -8.55 -24.09
CA ARG A 238 10.26 -9.91 -24.05
C ARG A 238 10.54 -10.60 -22.70
N TYR A 239 11.72 -10.41 -22.14
CA TYR A 239 12.11 -10.99 -20.87
C TYR A 239 11.24 -10.48 -19.72
N TRP A 240 11.18 -9.17 -19.52
CA TRP A 240 10.43 -8.58 -18.42
C TRP A 240 8.93 -8.71 -18.59
N ARG A 241 8.42 -8.65 -19.82
CA ARG A 241 7.01 -8.93 -20.09
C ARG A 241 6.64 -10.36 -19.69
N LEU A 242 7.48 -11.35 -20.01
CA LEU A 242 7.24 -12.74 -19.59
C LEU A 242 7.37 -12.92 -18.08
N MET A 243 8.35 -12.28 -17.43
CA MET A 243 8.49 -12.28 -15.97
C MET A 243 7.22 -11.77 -15.28
N ASN A 244 6.64 -10.67 -15.78
CA ASN A 244 5.37 -10.14 -15.28
C ASN A 244 4.19 -11.10 -15.55
N VAL A 245 4.16 -11.79 -16.69
CA VAL A 245 3.14 -12.83 -16.98
C VAL A 245 3.25 -13.98 -16.00
N LEU A 246 4.46 -14.51 -15.78
CA LEU A 246 4.68 -15.61 -14.84
C LEU A 246 4.28 -15.20 -13.40
N TYR A 247 4.67 -14.02 -12.98
CA TYR A 247 4.32 -13.46 -11.67
C TYR A 247 2.79 -13.38 -11.49
N THR A 248 2.10 -12.81 -12.45
CA THR A 248 0.66 -12.59 -12.34
C THR A 248 -0.15 -13.87 -12.54
N GLU A 249 0.21 -14.76 -13.49
CA GLU A 249 -0.56 -15.96 -13.79
C GLU A 249 -0.25 -17.13 -12.87
N ASN A 250 1.04 -17.36 -12.60
CA ASN A 250 1.48 -18.54 -11.83
C ASN A 250 1.27 -18.34 -10.33
N PHE A 251 1.40 -17.13 -9.81
CA PHE A 251 1.13 -16.86 -8.41
C PHE A 251 -0.27 -16.29 -8.21
N MET A 252 -0.50 -15.02 -8.50
CA MET A 252 -1.77 -14.37 -8.18
C MET A 252 -2.98 -15.00 -8.84
N GLY A 253 -2.89 -15.26 -10.14
CA GLY A 253 -3.96 -15.91 -10.87
C GLY A 253 -4.26 -17.30 -10.35
N ARG A 254 -3.24 -18.03 -9.88
CA ARG A 254 -3.43 -19.37 -9.28
C ARG A 254 -4.11 -19.31 -7.92
N VAL A 255 -3.66 -18.41 -7.03
CA VAL A 255 -4.27 -18.17 -5.71
C VAL A 255 -5.71 -17.68 -5.87
N TYR A 256 -5.94 -16.69 -6.74
CA TYR A 256 -7.27 -16.14 -7.02
C TYR A 256 -8.26 -17.21 -7.51
N ARG A 257 -7.86 -18.03 -8.50
CA ARG A 257 -8.70 -19.12 -9.01
C ARG A 257 -9.00 -20.14 -7.93
N TRP A 258 -8.06 -20.41 -7.03
CA TRP A 258 -8.30 -21.27 -5.87
C TRP A 258 -9.35 -20.64 -4.95
N CYS A 259 -9.22 -19.39 -4.56
CA CYS A 259 -10.18 -18.68 -3.71
C CYS A 259 -11.59 -18.69 -4.32
N LEU A 260 -11.74 -18.35 -5.60
CA LEU A 260 -13.03 -18.37 -6.28
C LEU A 260 -13.66 -19.77 -6.31
N SER A 261 -12.87 -20.82 -6.57
CA SER A 261 -13.37 -22.19 -6.59
C SER A 261 -13.80 -22.69 -5.20
N HIS A 262 -13.34 -22.04 -4.14
CA HIS A 262 -13.69 -22.34 -2.74
C HIS A 262 -14.64 -21.29 -2.13
N ASN A 263 -15.31 -20.48 -2.97
CA ASN A 263 -16.33 -19.51 -2.56
C ASN A 263 -15.81 -18.46 -1.55
N CYS A 264 -14.60 -17.99 -1.70
CA CYS A 264 -14.04 -16.92 -0.89
C CYS A 264 -13.35 -15.86 -1.76
N HIS A 265 -13.15 -14.67 -1.18
CA HIS A 265 -12.49 -13.55 -1.83
C HIS A 265 -10.97 -13.62 -1.68
N LEU A 266 -10.26 -12.95 -2.58
CA LEU A 266 -8.86 -12.61 -2.43
C LEU A 266 -8.71 -11.09 -2.42
N THR A 267 -7.94 -10.57 -1.50
CA THR A 267 -7.45 -9.19 -1.45
C THR A 267 -5.97 -9.19 -1.13
N GLY A 268 -5.32 -8.07 -1.27
CA GLY A 268 -3.89 -7.91 -1.00
C GLY A 268 -3.34 -6.72 -1.76
N HIS A 269 -2.06 -6.71 -1.99
CA HIS A 269 -1.36 -5.72 -2.81
C HIS A 269 0.01 -6.26 -3.24
N THR A 270 0.63 -5.55 -4.19
CA THR A 270 2.02 -5.79 -4.57
C THR A 270 2.95 -5.00 -3.64
N VAL A 271 4.25 -5.09 -3.90
CA VAL A 271 5.25 -4.29 -3.22
C VAL A 271 5.79 -3.19 -4.14
N GLU A 272 6.17 -2.04 -3.56
CA GLU A 272 6.89 -0.96 -4.26
C GLU A 272 6.11 -0.31 -5.42
N GLU A 273 4.83 -0.05 -5.24
CA GLU A 273 3.91 0.46 -6.27
C GLU A 273 4.14 1.93 -6.63
N SER A 274 4.92 2.66 -5.83
CA SER A 274 5.03 4.12 -5.90
C SER A 274 5.91 4.65 -7.02
N GLU A 275 6.79 3.83 -7.61
CA GLU A 275 7.71 4.21 -8.69
C GLU A 275 7.86 3.09 -9.72
N LEU A 276 7.95 3.44 -11.02
CA LEU A 276 8.18 2.45 -12.08
C LEU A 276 9.47 1.66 -11.88
N TYR A 277 10.52 2.30 -11.35
CA TYR A 277 11.80 1.66 -11.10
C TYR A 277 11.70 0.56 -10.04
N THR A 278 11.04 0.84 -8.93
CA THR A 278 10.87 -0.13 -7.85
C THR A 278 9.91 -1.27 -8.21
N GLN A 279 8.89 -1.01 -9.05
CA GLN A 279 8.06 -2.06 -9.63
C GLN A 279 8.88 -3.06 -10.46
N MET A 280 9.88 -2.59 -11.19
CA MET A 280 10.79 -3.47 -11.93
C MET A 280 11.57 -4.41 -11.04
N TRP A 281 11.89 -4.02 -9.80
CA TRP A 281 12.60 -4.87 -8.85
C TRP A 281 11.80 -6.09 -8.38
N CYS A 282 10.49 -5.97 -8.32
CA CYS A 282 9.64 -6.86 -7.54
C CYS A 282 8.67 -7.68 -8.38
N CYS A 283 8.17 -7.12 -9.49
CA CYS A 283 7.06 -7.71 -10.23
C CYS A 283 7.00 -7.32 -11.72
N ALA A 284 7.88 -6.44 -12.19
CA ALA A 284 7.91 -5.89 -13.55
C ALA A 284 6.60 -5.20 -13.98
N GLY A 285 5.87 -4.61 -13.02
CA GLY A 285 4.63 -3.86 -13.26
C GLY A 285 3.44 -4.41 -12.45
N VAL A 286 2.70 -3.49 -11.84
CA VAL A 286 1.69 -3.82 -10.83
C VAL A 286 0.27 -3.98 -11.39
N MET A 287 -0.11 -3.24 -12.43
CA MET A 287 -1.52 -3.16 -12.85
C MET A 287 -2.15 -4.51 -13.25
N PRO A 288 -1.47 -5.43 -13.96
CA PRO A 288 -2.03 -6.73 -14.28
C PRO A 288 -2.30 -7.63 -13.08
N PHE A 289 -1.64 -7.38 -11.94
CA PHE A 289 -1.86 -8.10 -10.68
C PHE A 289 -3.28 -7.88 -10.16
N TYR A 290 -3.78 -6.65 -10.23
CA TYR A 290 -5.10 -6.27 -9.72
C TYR A 290 -6.27 -6.98 -10.42
N GLU A 291 -6.05 -7.60 -11.57
CA GLU A 291 -7.03 -8.48 -12.21
C GLU A 291 -7.38 -9.68 -11.32
N TYR A 292 -6.40 -10.18 -10.60
CA TYR A 292 -6.51 -11.41 -9.80
C TYR A 292 -6.82 -11.15 -8.33
N GLU A 293 -7.54 -10.09 -8.04
CA GLU A 293 -8.06 -9.79 -6.71
C GLU A 293 -9.56 -9.51 -6.77
N SER A 294 -10.31 -10.01 -5.79
CA SER A 294 -11.73 -9.64 -5.63
C SER A 294 -11.87 -8.18 -5.20
N ILE A 295 -10.95 -7.76 -4.33
CA ILE A 295 -10.81 -6.39 -3.83
C ILE A 295 -9.35 -6.00 -4.06
N PRO A 296 -9.02 -5.31 -5.15
CA PRO A 296 -7.66 -4.86 -5.40
C PRO A 296 -7.17 -3.91 -4.31
N GLY A 297 -5.91 -4.06 -3.94
CA GLY A 297 -5.31 -3.24 -2.90
C GLY A 297 -4.02 -2.56 -3.30
N VAL A 298 -3.62 -1.58 -2.48
CA VAL A 298 -2.37 -0.83 -2.56
C VAL A 298 -1.81 -0.64 -1.17
N ASP A 299 -0.48 -0.60 -1.03
CA ASP A 299 0.19 -0.23 0.21
C ASP A 299 0.67 1.23 0.17
N TRP A 300 0.43 1.95 1.26
CA TRP A 300 0.94 3.31 1.44
C TRP A 300 1.38 3.57 2.88
N LEU A 301 2.66 3.42 3.11
CA LEU A 301 3.26 3.60 4.43
C LEU A 301 3.77 5.02 4.67
N GLY A 302 3.96 5.35 5.95
CA GLY A 302 4.55 6.61 6.38
C GLY A 302 3.55 7.71 6.64
N ARG A 303 4.08 8.94 6.76
CA ARG A 303 3.34 10.12 7.27
C ARG A 303 3.21 11.22 6.22
N LYS A 304 3.15 10.85 4.96
CA LYS A 304 3.09 11.81 3.85
C LYS A 304 2.12 11.35 2.76
N THR A 305 1.62 12.29 2.00
CA THR A 305 1.03 12.03 0.69
C THR A 305 2.14 11.89 -0.36
N GLY A 306 1.86 11.30 -1.49
CA GLY A 306 2.83 11.12 -2.59
C GLY A 306 2.29 11.56 -3.93
N THR A 307 2.92 11.08 -4.99
CA THR A 307 2.37 11.15 -6.34
C THR A 307 1.08 10.32 -6.42
N GLU A 308 0.21 10.64 -7.36
CA GLU A 308 -1.05 9.92 -7.54
C GLU A 308 -0.88 8.52 -8.18
N LEU A 309 0.37 8.12 -8.47
CA LEU A 309 0.67 6.90 -9.21
C LEU A 309 0.08 5.65 -8.53
N ALA A 310 0.46 5.36 -7.30
CA ALA A 310 0.05 4.15 -6.60
C ALA A 310 -1.48 4.00 -6.46
N PRO A 311 -2.22 4.96 -5.86
CA PRO A 311 -3.68 4.82 -5.72
C PRO A 311 -4.42 4.87 -7.06
N ARG A 312 -3.90 5.56 -8.08
CA ARG A 312 -4.52 5.61 -9.40
C ARG A 312 -4.29 4.35 -10.23
N GLN A 313 -3.18 3.66 -10.08
CA GLN A 313 -2.95 2.35 -10.72
C GLN A 313 -4.03 1.35 -10.30
N VAL A 314 -4.20 1.15 -9.01
CA VAL A 314 -5.17 0.18 -8.47
C VAL A 314 -6.61 0.58 -8.78
N SER A 315 -6.97 1.87 -8.61
CA SER A 315 -8.34 2.34 -8.87
C SER A 315 -8.69 2.32 -10.36
N SER A 316 -7.73 2.59 -11.26
CA SER A 316 -7.93 2.47 -12.71
C SER A 316 -8.26 1.03 -13.11
N ALA A 317 -7.44 0.07 -12.67
CA ALA A 317 -7.67 -1.34 -12.95
C ALA A 317 -9.00 -1.83 -12.33
N ALA A 318 -9.30 -1.43 -11.09
CA ALA A 318 -10.53 -1.80 -10.42
C ALA A 318 -11.78 -1.33 -11.19
N GLN A 319 -11.82 -0.07 -11.60
CA GLN A 319 -12.98 0.48 -12.32
C GLN A 319 -13.10 -0.10 -13.74
N GLN A 320 -11.99 -0.30 -14.45
CA GLN A 320 -11.97 -0.97 -15.75
C GLN A 320 -12.51 -2.40 -15.66
N LEU A 321 -12.21 -3.11 -14.59
CA LEU A 321 -12.64 -4.50 -14.37
C LEU A 321 -13.97 -4.63 -13.60
N GLY A 322 -14.68 -3.53 -13.34
CA GLY A 322 -15.98 -3.52 -12.66
C GLY A 322 -15.94 -3.85 -11.18
N LYS A 323 -14.78 -3.73 -10.53
CA LYS A 323 -14.59 -3.97 -9.09
C LYS A 323 -14.98 -2.73 -8.30
N LYS A 324 -15.84 -2.89 -7.29
CA LYS A 324 -16.40 -1.77 -6.54
C LYS A 324 -15.51 -1.26 -5.42
N GLN A 325 -14.76 -2.16 -4.78
CA GLN A 325 -13.93 -1.84 -3.65
C GLN A 325 -12.46 -1.83 -4.03
N VAL A 326 -11.72 -0.89 -3.46
CA VAL A 326 -10.28 -0.71 -3.59
C VAL A 326 -9.74 -0.51 -2.19
N LEU A 327 -8.92 -1.47 -1.74
CA LEU A 327 -8.35 -1.48 -0.41
C LEU A 327 -7.04 -0.65 -0.38
N THR A 328 -6.72 -0.08 0.77
CA THR A 328 -5.37 0.40 1.09
C THR A 328 -4.91 -0.19 2.41
N GLU A 329 -3.73 -0.81 2.42
CA GLU A 329 -2.95 -0.93 3.64
C GLU A 329 -2.35 0.45 3.92
N THR A 330 -2.50 0.96 5.15
CA THR A 330 -2.11 2.35 5.38
C THR A 330 -1.72 2.62 6.82
N PHE A 331 -0.95 3.70 7.00
CA PHE A 331 -0.56 4.30 8.29
C PHE A 331 0.58 3.61 9.04
N ALA A 332 1.12 2.48 8.57
CA ALA A 332 2.35 1.96 9.14
C ALA A 332 3.46 3.03 9.10
N CYS A 333 4.39 2.98 10.04
CA CYS A 333 5.48 3.95 10.15
C CYS A 333 5.06 5.42 10.38
N ALA A 334 3.79 5.70 10.74
CA ALA A 334 3.33 7.06 11.00
C ALA A 334 3.85 7.63 12.33
N GLY A 335 4.26 6.76 13.27
CA GLY A 335 4.78 7.16 14.59
C GLY A 335 3.69 7.38 15.63
N TRP A 336 4.06 7.29 16.92
CA TRP A 336 3.12 7.40 18.04
C TRP A 336 2.55 8.82 18.27
N ASP A 337 3.16 9.83 17.67
CA ASP A 337 2.76 11.25 17.76
C ASP A 337 1.87 11.70 16.59
N VAL A 338 1.50 10.80 15.70
CA VAL A 338 0.60 11.12 14.58
C VAL A 338 -0.79 11.52 15.09
N THR A 339 -1.38 12.51 14.45
CA THR A 339 -2.70 13.02 14.82
C THR A 339 -3.80 12.51 13.88
N PRO A 340 -5.07 12.43 14.32
CA PRO A 340 -6.18 12.09 13.44
C PRO A 340 -6.32 13.01 12.22
N LYS A 341 -5.94 14.28 12.36
CA LYS A 341 -5.93 15.25 11.25
C LYS A 341 -4.93 14.86 10.15
N GLU A 342 -3.73 14.44 10.54
CA GLU A 342 -2.70 13.99 9.59
C GLU A 342 -3.12 12.70 8.89
N LEU A 343 -3.66 11.73 9.64
CA LEU A 343 -4.17 10.48 9.10
C LEU A 343 -5.33 10.74 8.13
N LYS A 344 -6.25 11.65 8.48
CA LYS A 344 -7.35 12.05 7.60
C LYS A 344 -6.83 12.59 6.27
N ARG A 345 -5.84 13.48 6.27
CA ARG A 345 -5.23 14.03 5.05
C ARG A 345 -4.62 12.94 4.17
N ILE A 346 -3.89 11.98 4.78
CA ILE A 346 -3.27 10.87 4.06
C ILE A 346 -4.35 9.94 3.45
N ALA A 347 -5.37 9.60 4.22
CA ALA A 347 -6.45 8.75 3.73
C ALA A 347 -7.30 9.46 2.66
N GLU A 348 -7.63 10.73 2.83
CA GLU A 348 -8.40 11.48 1.82
C GLU A 348 -7.64 11.68 0.51
N TRP A 349 -6.31 11.80 0.56
CA TRP A 349 -5.48 11.77 -0.64
C TRP A 349 -5.64 10.43 -1.39
N GLN A 350 -5.71 9.32 -0.70
CA GLN A 350 -5.94 8.01 -1.32
C GLN A 350 -7.39 7.90 -1.83
N TYR A 351 -8.37 8.33 -1.03
CA TYR A 351 -9.78 8.23 -1.37
C TYR A 351 -10.18 9.12 -2.55
N VAL A 352 -9.64 10.33 -2.67
CA VAL A 352 -9.87 11.20 -3.84
C VAL A 352 -9.30 10.59 -5.12
N ASN A 353 -8.31 9.70 -4.99
CA ASN A 353 -7.71 8.93 -6.08
C ASN A 353 -8.35 7.55 -6.30
N GLY A 354 -9.47 7.24 -5.63
CA GLY A 354 -10.33 6.10 -5.94
C GLY A 354 -10.24 4.92 -4.97
N VAL A 355 -9.39 4.98 -3.93
CA VAL A 355 -9.44 4.05 -2.79
C VAL A 355 -10.75 4.24 -2.03
N ASN A 356 -11.29 3.18 -1.42
CA ASN A 356 -12.57 3.28 -0.70
C ASN A 356 -12.75 2.26 0.43
N LEU A 357 -11.70 1.49 0.76
CA LEU A 357 -11.68 0.55 1.88
C LEU A 357 -10.31 0.63 2.58
N MET A 358 -10.33 0.73 3.90
CA MET A 358 -9.13 0.92 4.71
C MET A 358 -8.73 -0.35 5.45
N CYS A 359 -7.46 -0.73 5.33
CA CYS A 359 -6.77 -1.68 6.19
C CYS A 359 -5.73 -0.92 7.01
N GLN A 360 -6.04 -0.58 8.25
CA GLN A 360 -5.07 0.08 9.11
C GLN A 360 -3.96 -0.89 9.52
N HIS A 361 -2.73 -0.49 9.37
CA HIS A 361 -1.57 -1.18 9.90
C HIS A 361 -1.17 -0.52 11.22
N LEU A 362 -1.40 -1.16 12.37
CA LEU A 362 -2.10 -2.40 12.64
C LEU A 362 -2.86 -2.34 13.99
N TYR A 363 -3.67 -3.36 14.28
CA TYR A 363 -4.25 -3.62 15.59
C TYR A 363 -3.46 -4.76 16.25
N PRO A 364 -2.66 -4.54 17.33
CA PRO A 364 -1.84 -5.59 17.93
C PRO A 364 -2.63 -6.43 18.93
N TYR A 365 -2.39 -7.74 18.98
CA TYR A 365 -2.86 -8.58 20.07
C TYR A 365 -2.19 -8.20 21.41
N SER A 366 -0.89 -7.88 21.38
CA SER A 366 -0.12 -7.38 22.53
C SER A 366 0.98 -6.43 22.07
N ILE A 367 1.31 -5.42 22.90
CA ILE A 367 2.46 -4.52 22.69
C ILE A 367 3.68 -4.92 23.54
N ARG A 368 3.66 -6.10 24.16
CA ARG A 368 4.72 -6.58 25.04
C ARG A 368 6.09 -6.63 24.33
N GLY A 369 7.13 -6.11 24.97
CA GLY A 369 8.52 -6.17 24.50
C GLY A 369 8.74 -5.50 23.16
N GLN A 370 9.33 -6.20 22.20
CA GLN A 370 9.62 -5.68 20.86
C GLN A 370 8.36 -5.50 19.99
N ARG A 371 7.22 -6.07 20.35
CA ARG A 371 5.96 -6.00 19.61
C ARG A 371 5.47 -4.57 19.41
N LYS A 372 5.73 -3.68 20.39
CA LYS A 372 5.41 -2.25 20.29
C LYS A 372 6.15 -1.49 19.18
N ARG A 373 7.14 -2.11 18.56
CA ARG A 373 7.95 -1.53 17.46
C ARG A 373 7.51 -1.98 16.09
N ASP A 374 6.45 -2.77 15.97
CA ASP A 374 5.95 -3.27 14.71
C ASP A 374 5.27 -2.16 13.91
N TYR A 375 6.09 -1.23 13.40
CA TYR A 375 5.69 -0.10 12.54
C TYR A 375 4.54 0.76 13.10
N PRO A 376 4.64 1.32 14.34
CA PRO A 376 3.59 2.12 14.96
C PRO A 376 3.25 3.39 14.14
N ALA A 377 2.11 4.05 14.44
CA ALA A 377 1.21 3.87 15.59
C ALA A 377 0.29 2.66 15.40
N PHE A 378 -0.38 2.27 16.51
CA PHE A 378 -1.39 1.23 16.50
C PHE A 378 -2.80 1.83 16.60
N TYR A 379 -3.78 1.16 16.00
CA TYR A 379 -5.17 1.65 15.90
C TYR A 379 -6.06 0.81 16.82
N SER A 380 -5.76 0.88 18.12
CA SER A 380 -6.35 0.08 19.19
C SER A 380 -6.42 0.89 20.49
N GLU A 381 -6.82 0.25 21.58
CA GLU A 381 -6.80 0.83 22.93
C GLU A 381 -5.43 1.35 23.40
N HIS A 382 -4.35 0.99 22.72
CA HIS A 382 -3.00 1.50 22.98
C HIS A 382 -2.76 2.91 22.44
N ASN A 383 -3.68 3.43 21.65
CA ASN A 383 -3.56 4.76 21.06
C ASN A 383 -4.17 5.83 21.98
N PRO A 384 -3.51 6.98 22.21
CA PRO A 384 -4.01 8.01 23.13
C PRO A 384 -5.33 8.68 22.69
N TRP A 385 -5.75 8.53 21.43
CA TRP A 385 -7.02 9.04 20.90
C TRP A 385 -7.97 7.90 20.48
N THR A 386 -7.93 6.77 21.17
CA THR A 386 -8.76 5.59 20.89
C THR A 386 -10.26 5.89 20.94
N ASP A 387 -10.68 6.82 21.81
CA ASP A 387 -12.08 7.25 21.92
C ASP A 387 -12.60 7.93 20.64
N GLU A 388 -11.71 8.46 19.80
CA GLU A 388 -12.03 9.14 18.55
C GLU A 388 -11.99 8.20 17.33
N LEU A 389 -11.51 6.95 17.49
CA LEU A 389 -11.38 5.99 16.38
C LEU A 389 -12.72 5.75 15.70
N LYS A 390 -13.80 5.59 16.46
CA LYS A 390 -15.13 5.37 15.88
C LYS A 390 -15.56 6.52 14.96
N THR A 391 -15.33 7.75 15.36
CA THR A 391 -15.65 8.93 14.56
C THR A 391 -14.84 8.95 13.26
N PHE A 392 -13.55 8.61 13.35
CA PHE A 392 -12.66 8.49 12.20
C PHE A 392 -13.10 7.37 11.25
N ASP A 393 -13.35 6.19 11.77
CA ASP A 393 -13.74 5.02 10.99
C ASP A 393 -15.15 5.16 10.38
N ASP A 394 -16.11 5.77 11.08
CA ASP A 394 -17.43 6.07 10.55
C ASP A 394 -17.37 7.09 9.39
N TYR A 395 -16.51 8.11 9.50
CA TYR A 395 -16.26 9.08 8.41
C TYR A 395 -15.83 8.37 7.13
N PHE A 396 -14.78 7.53 7.22
CA PHE A 396 -14.24 6.82 6.06
C PHE A 396 -15.15 5.69 5.57
N THR A 397 -15.97 5.11 6.44
CA THR A 397 -17.01 4.15 6.07
C THR A 397 -18.06 4.80 5.15
N GLU A 398 -18.53 5.98 5.50
CA GLU A 398 -19.54 6.68 4.68
C GLU A 398 -18.94 7.19 3.37
N LEU A 399 -17.77 7.83 3.40
CA LEU A 399 -17.07 8.26 2.20
C LEU A 399 -16.75 7.07 1.29
N GLY A 400 -16.22 5.98 1.84
CA GLY A 400 -15.93 4.75 1.11
C GLY A 400 -17.17 4.14 0.47
N TYR A 401 -18.31 4.12 1.18
CA TYR A 401 -19.58 3.66 0.64
C TYR A 401 -20.05 4.49 -0.55
N LEU A 402 -19.93 5.82 -0.48
CA LEU A 402 -20.30 6.72 -1.56
C LEU A 402 -19.42 6.47 -2.80
N LEU A 403 -18.10 6.34 -2.60
CA LEU A 403 -17.14 6.08 -3.67
C LEU A 403 -17.35 4.70 -4.30
N ALA A 404 -17.55 3.65 -3.52
CA ALA A 404 -17.75 2.28 -4.00
C ALA A 404 -19.09 2.10 -4.78
N ASN A 405 -20.09 2.94 -4.54
CA ASN A 405 -21.38 2.90 -5.20
C ASN A 405 -21.58 4.01 -6.23
N SER A 406 -20.50 4.55 -6.75
CA SER A 406 -20.51 5.59 -7.79
C SER A 406 -19.43 5.29 -8.84
N ARG A 407 -19.56 5.91 -10.02
CA ARG A 407 -18.56 5.89 -11.08
C ARG A 407 -17.86 7.24 -11.17
N GLU A 408 -16.55 7.22 -11.30
CA GLU A 408 -15.78 8.43 -11.57
C GLU A 408 -16.06 8.95 -12.98
N GLN A 409 -16.13 10.26 -13.12
CA GLN A 409 -16.10 10.89 -14.45
C GLN A 409 -14.65 10.89 -14.96
N ALA A 410 -14.22 9.78 -15.54
CA ALA A 410 -12.88 9.60 -16.09
C ALA A 410 -12.97 9.18 -17.54
N ASP A 411 -13.03 10.14 -18.47
CA ASP A 411 -13.08 9.88 -19.92
C ASP A 411 -11.76 10.13 -20.65
N VAL A 412 -10.66 10.28 -19.88
CA VAL A 412 -9.28 10.36 -20.37
C VAL A 412 -8.53 9.09 -19.97
N LEU A 413 -7.90 8.44 -20.95
CA LEU A 413 -6.96 7.34 -20.72
C LEU A 413 -5.54 7.84 -20.89
N ILE A 414 -4.70 7.67 -19.87
CA ILE A 414 -3.26 7.92 -19.96
C ILE A 414 -2.56 6.56 -20.05
N LEU A 415 -1.81 6.31 -21.13
CA LEU A 415 -1.06 5.07 -21.27
C LEU A 415 -0.04 4.94 -20.11
N HIS A 416 -0.01 3.78 -19.46
CA HIS A 416 0.94 3.49 -18.41
C HIS A 416 2.28 3.04 -19.00
N PRO A 417 3.41 3.75 -18.80
CA PRO A 417 4.61 3.54 -19.59
C PRO A 417 5.55 2.45 -19.04
N ILE A 418 5.07 1.50 -18.23
CA ILE A 418 5.93 0.48 -17.60
C ILE A 418 6.69 -0.37 -18.63
N HIS A 419 6.09 -0.67 -19.77
CA HIS A 419 6.75 -1.44 -20.83
C HIS A 419 7.92 -0.69 -21.48
N SER A 420 7.94 0.64 -21.38
CA SER A 420 9.12 1.41 -21.77
C SER A 420 10.29 1.26 -20.79
N ALA A 421 9.99 1.02 -19.51
CA ALA A 421 11.03 0.71 -18.51
C ALA A 421 11.70 -0.64 -18.80
N TYR A 422 11.01 -1.60 -19.42
CA TYR A 422 11.59 -2.89 -19.80
C TYR A 422 12.80 -2.75 -20.73
N LEU A 423 12.78 -1.75 -21.64
CA LEU A 423 13.82 -1.57 -22.66
C LEU A 423 15.20 -1.33 -22.04
N THR A 424 15.25 -0.66 -20.90
CA THR A 424 16.45 -0.09 -20.31
C THR A 424 16.77 -0.62 -18.91
N PHE A 425 15.86 -1.39 -18.30
CA PHE A 425 16.07 -1.85 -16.94
C PHE A 425 17.26 -2.79 -16.85
N ASP A 426 18.30 -2.35 -16.14
CA ASP A 426 19.46 -3.10 -15.74
C ASP A 426 19.65 -2.94 -14.23
N ARG A 427 19.47 -4.02 -13.49
CA ARG A 427 19.57 -4.02 -12.02
C ARG A 427 20.97 -3.60 -11.52
N ALA A 428 22.00 -3.89 -12.28
CA ALA A 428 23.39 -3.65 -11.88
C ALA A 428 23.87 -2.21 -12.12
N ASN A 429 23.32 -1.52 -13.15
CA ASN A 429 24.00 -0.33 -13.68
C ASN A 429 23.14 0.93 -13.84
N ASP A 430 21.79 0.87 -13.95
CA ASP A 430 21.10 2.05 -14.45
C ASP A 430 19.69 2.29 -13.92
N GLU A 431 19.60 2.74 -12.66
CA GLU A 431 18.40 3.36 -12.11
C GLU A 431 17.97 4.59 -12.93
N ALA A 432 18.92 5.38 -13.43
CA ALA A 432 18.68 6.65 -14.09
C ALA A 432 17.86 6.49 -15.38
N SER A 433 18.08 5.41 -16.16
CA SER A 433 17.36 5.21 -17.41
C SER A 433 15.89 4.87 -17.20
N VAL A 434 15.53 4.09 -16.18
CA VAL A 434 14.14 3.83 -15.83
C VAL A 434 13.49 5.07 -15.20
N ARG A 435 14.20 5.81 -14.36
CA ARG A 435 13.72 7.08 -13.81
C ARG A 435 13.45 8.10 -14.90
N SER A 436 14.19 8.08 -16.01
CA SER A 436 13.94 8.95 -17.16
C SER A 436 12.58 8.71 -17.82
N VAL A 437 11.94 7.56 -17.59
CA VAL A 437 10.54 7.27 -17.99
C VAL A 437 9.57 7.67 -16.89
N GLY A 438 9.88 7.34 -15.64
CA GLY A 438 8.99 7.55 -14.50
C GLY A 438 8.82 9.01 -14.10
N GLU A 439 9.89 9.81 -14.06
CA GLU A 439 9.81 11.22 -13.67
C GLU A 439 8.93 12.08 -14.58
N PRO A 440 9.05 12.03 -15.94
CA PRO A 440 8.13 12.75 -16.80
C PRO A 440 6.68 12.28 -16.67
N PHE A 441 6.46 10.98 -16.40
CA PHE A 441 5.14 10.44 -16.16
C PHE A 441 4.54 11.00 -14.86
N ASN A 442 5.31 11.04 -13.77
CA ASN A 442 4.88 11.64 -12.51
C ASN A 442 4.50 13.12 -12.68
N VAL A 443 5.29 13.91 -13.39
CA VAL A 443 4.97 15.30 -13.71
C VAL A 443 3.67 15.42 -14.50
N LEU A 444 3.45 14.55 -15.45
CA LEU A 444 2.23 14.52 -16.26
C LEU A 444 0.99 14.24 -15.41
N ILE A 445 0.99 13.16 -14.63
CA ILE A 445 -0.17 12.77 -13.81
C ILE A 445 -0.48 13.81 -12.73
N GLU A 446 0.54 14.43 -12.14
CA GLU A 446 0.36 15.53 -11.19
C GLU A 446 -0.34 16.75 -11.84
N ARG A 447 -0.03 17.06 -13.10
CA ARG A 447 -0.75 18.12 -13.85
C ARG A 447 -2.23 17.75 -14.04
N PHE A 448 -2.56 16.49 -14.30
CA PHE A 448 -3.94 16.01 -14.42
C PHE A 448 -4.69 16.14 -13.10
N GLY A 449 -4.10 15.71 -11.99
CA GLY A 449 -4.67 15.84 -10.66
C GLY A 449 -4.89 17.32 -10.26
N ALA A 450 -3.90 18.18 -10.50
CA ALA A 450 -4.00 19.62 -10.22
C ALA A 450 -5.07 20.33 -11.05
N ALA A 451 -5.31 19.88 -12.28
CA ALA A 451 -6.39 20.42 -13.12
C ALA A 451 -7.77 19.83 -12.77
N GLY A 452 -7.85 18.80 -11.91
CA GLY A 452 -9.08 18.06 -11.61
C GLY A 452 -9.66 17.36 -12.83
N ILE A 453 -8.80 16.84 -13.71
CA ILE A 453 -9.22 16.09 -14.89
C ILE A 453 -9.33 14.60 -14.53
N GLY A 454 -10.55 14.08 -14.52
CA GLY A 454 -10.80 12.65 -14.28
C GLY A 454 -10.14 11.77 -15.34
N HIS A 455 -9.29 10.84 -14.91
CA HIS A 455 -8.52 9.99 -15.80
C HIS A 455 -8.23 8.62 -15.18
N HIS A 456 -7.99 7.62 -16.05
CA HIS A 456 -7.48 6.31 -15.68
C HIS A 456 -6.17 6.02 -16.41
N TYR A 457 -5.37 5.11 -15.86
CA TYR A 457 -4.21 4.57 -16.57
C TYR A 457 -4.62 3.37 -17.42
N GLY A 458 -4.00 3.24 -18.59
CA GLY A 458 -4.15 2.10 -19.48
C GLY A 458 -2.90 1.23 -19.46
N ASP A 459 -2.97 0.11 -18.77
CA ASP A 459 -1.93 -0.91 -18.82
C ASP A 459 -2.07 -1.71 -20.12
N GLU A 460 -0.95 -1.92 -20.84
CA GLU A 460 -1.00 -2.51 -22.18
C GLU A 460 -1.43 -3.99 -22.16
N ARG A 461 -1.18 -4.75 -21.09
CA ARG A 461 -1.69 -6.12 -20.94
C ARG A 461 -3.19 -6.15 -20.66
N LEU A 462 -3.70 -5.23 -19.85
CA LEU A 462 -5.15 -5.10 -19.64
C LEU A 462 -5.84 -4.59 -20.91
N MET A 463 -5.20 -3.68 -21.66
CA MET A 463 -5.68 -3.22 -22.97
C MET A 463 -5.71 -4.34 -24.00
N GLU A 464 -4.70 -5.22 -24.03
CA GLU A 464 -4.68 -6.41 -24.91
C GLU A 464 -5.88 -7.31 -24.64
N LYS A 465 -6.23 -7.54 -23.38
CA LYS A 465 -7.26 -8.48 -22.95
C LYS A 465 -8.68 -7.92 -23.02
N TYR A 466 -8.85 -6.65 -22.65
CA TYR A 466 -10.16 -6.02 -22.44
C TYR A 466 -10.40 -4.80 -23.34
N GLY A 467 -9.43 -4.44 -24.16
CA GLY A 467 -9.49 -3.26 -25.01
C GLY A 467 -10.35 -3.47 -26.26
N SER A 468 -11.11 -2.44 -26.64
CA SER A 468 -11.85 -2.38 -27.89
C SER A 468 -12.05 -0.93 -28.32
N VAL A 469 -12.35 -0.73 -29.62
CA VAL A 469 -12.59 0.61 -30.16
C VAL A 469 -13.93 0.61 -30.88
N LYS A 470 -14.73 1.64 -30.62
CA LYS A 470 -15.99 1.87 -31.32
C LYS A 470 -16.34 3.36 -31.37
N ASP A 471 -16.78 3.84 -32.54
CA ASP A 471 -17.25 5.22 -32.77
C ASP A 471 -16.24 6.29 -32.28
N GLY A 472 -14.95 6.08 -32.50
CA GLY A 472 -13.87 6.96 -32.08
C GLY A 472 -13.67 7.02 -30.55
N ARG A 473 -14.10 6.00 -29.82
CA ARG A 473 -13.88 5.83 -28.37
C ARG A 473 -13.14 4.53 -28.10
N LEU A 474 -12.24 4.56 -27.13
CA LEU A 474 -11.52 3.39 -26.65
C LEU A 474 -12.15 2.90 -25.36
N THR A 475 -12.46 1.62 -25.28
CA THR A 475 -13.03 0.97 -24.08
C THR A 475 -12.05 -0.04 -23.51
N ILE A 476 -11.90 -0.06 -22.20
CA ILE A 476 -11.21 -1.11 -21.45
C ILE A 476 -12.21 -1.64 -20.43
N GLY A 477 -12.64 -2.89 -20.59
CA GLY A 477 -13.65 -3.50 -19.74
C GLY A 477 -14.93 -2.65 -19.63
N GLU A 478 -15.22 -2.12 -18.43
CA GLU A 478 -16.42 -1.29 -18.19
C GLU A 478 -16.21 0.22 -18.43
N CYS A 479 -14.99 0.68 -18.70
CA CYS A 479 -14.67 2.09 -18.84
C CYS A 479 -14.44 2.49 -20.31
N THR A 480 -15.06 3.61 -20.74
CA THR A 480 -14.94 4.13 -22.11
C THR A 480 -14.35 5.53 -22.10
N TYR A 481 -13.37 5.75 -22.96
CA TYR A 481 -12.55 6.96 -23.02
C TYR A 481 -12.74 7.70 -24.33
N SER A 482 -12.96 9.01 -24.25
CA SER A 482 -13.04 9.93 -25.38
C SER A 482 -11.68 10.48 -25.77
N PHE A 483 -10.72 10.48 -24.84
CA PHE A 483 -9.39 11.05 -25.01
C PHE A 483 -8.32 10.03 -24.61
N VAL A 484 -7.27 9.94 -25.40
CA VAL A 484 -6.10 9.11 -25.11
C VAL A 484 -4.87 9.99 -25.04
N VAL A 485 -4.05 9.77 -24.03
CA VAL A 485 -2.79 10.47 -23.80
C VAL A 485 -1.65 9.47 -23.80
N ILE A 486 -0.69 9.70 -24.67
CA ILE A 486 0.56 8.93 -24.72
C ILE A 486 1.64 9.75 -24.00
N PRO A 487 2.15 9.30 -22.85
CA PRO A 487 3.24 9.98 -22.15
C PRO A 487 4.58 9.84 -22.89
N ASP A 488 5.65 10.32 -22.32
CA ASP A 488 7.00 10.00 -22.80
C ASP A 488 7.25 8.49 -22.68
N CYS A 489 7.27 7.78 -23.81
CA CYS A 489 7.49 6.34 -23.83
C CYS A 489 8.30 5.91 -25.06
N GLY A 490 9.07 4.82 -24.92
CA GLY A 490 9.98 4.33 -25.96
C GLY A 490 9.35 3.27 -26.89
N THR A 491 8.37 2.53 -26.37
CA THR A 491 7.72 1.41 -27.09
C THR A 491 6.24 1.35 -26.80
N LEU A 492 5.50 0.68 -27.68
CA LEU A 492 4.13 0.20 -27.48
C LEU A 492 4.09 -1.31 -27.67
N ASP A 493 3.15 -1.98 -27.03
CA ASP A 493 2.79 -3.35 -27.43
C ASP A 493 2.11 -3.35 -28.79
N SER A 494 2.28 -4.43 -29.56
CA SER A 494 1.65 -4.57 -30.88
C SER A 494 0.13 -4.50 -30.82
N SER A 495 -0.48 -5.05 -29.78
CA SER A 495 -1.93 -4.95 -29.51
C SER A 495 -2.37 -3.50 -29.26
N THR A 496 -1.62 -2.75 -28.44
CA THR A 496 -1.88 -1.32 -28.18
C THR A 496 -1.72 -0.48 -29.44
N ALA A 497 -0.68 -0.73 -30.23
CA ALA A 497 -0.48 -0.05 -31.50
C ALA A 497 -1.66 -0.28 -32.47
N ALA A 498 -2.19 -1.50 -32.53
CA ALA A 498 -3.37 -1.84 -33.31
C ALA A 498 -4.64 -1.12 -32.83
N LEU A 499 -4.89 -1.11 -31.50
CA LEU A 499 -6.02 -0.38 -30.88
C LEU A 499 -5.94 1.13 -31.19
N LEU A 500 -4.76 1.74 -31.02
CA LEU A 500 -4.56 3.17 -31.28
C LEU A 500 -4.73 3.53 -32.76
N LYS A 501 -4.29 2.65 -33.66
CA LYS A 501 -4.49 2.84 -35.11
C LYS A 501 -5.98 2.81 -35.46
N ASP A 502 -6.73 1.87 -34.88
CA ASP A 502 -8.18 1.78 -35.09
C ASP A 502 -8.89 3.00 -34.46
N TYR A 503 -8.53 3.39 -33.25
CA TYR A 503 -9.05 4.56 -32.53
C TYR A 503 -8.89 5.84 -33.36
N LEU A 504 -7.68 6.11 -33.88
CA LEU A 504 -7.41 7.27 -34.70
C LEU A 504 -8.14 7.23 -36.04
N SER A 505 -8.28 6.03 -36.67
CA SER A 505 -9.00 5.86 -37.92
C SER A 505 -10.48 6.19 -37.82
N GLN A 506 -11.07 6.03 -36.64
CA GLN A 506 -12.46 6.36 -36.34
C GLN A 506 -12.64 7.79 -35.75
N GLY A 507 -11.61 8.64 -35.83
CA GLY A 507 -11.66 10.03 -35.40
C GLY A 507 -11.37 10.24 -33.89
N GLY A 508 -10.74 9.27 -33.24
CA GLY A 508 -10.31 9.37 -31.85
C GLY A 508 -9.37 10.56 -31.59
N ARG A 509 -9.42 11.11 -30.40
CA ARG A 509 -8.67 12.29 -29.98
C ARG A 509 -7.46 11.91 -29.10
N LEU A 510 -6.26 12.08 -29.65
CA LEU A 510 -5.00 11.65 -29.04
C LEU A 510 -4.05 12.81 -28.80
N MET A 511 -3.49 12.88 -27.59
CA MET A 511 -2.42 13.79 -27.19
C MET A 511 -1.10 13.01 -27.04
N LEU A 512 -0.04 13.52 -27.65
CA LEU A 512 1.33 13.11 -27.35
C LEU A 512 1.90 14.06 -26.30
N ALA A 513 2.07 13.57 -25.07
CA ALA A 513 2.51 14.38 -23.94
C ALA A 513 4.03 14.29 -23.69
N GLY A 514 4.77 13.67 -24.59
CA GLY A 514 6.22 13.51 -24.53
C GLY A 514 6.79 13.08 -25.87
N ARG A 515 7.96 12.43 -25.85
CA ARG A 515 8.58 11.87 -27.05
C ARG A 515 7.68 10.76 -27.60
N LYS A 516 7.50 10.79 -28.90
CA LYS A 516 6.76 9.75 -29.63
C LYS A 516 7.52 8.41 -29.54
N PRO A 517 6.85 7.29 -29.24
CA PRO A 517 7.48 5.98 -29.29
C PRO A 517 8.05 5.67 -30.69
N THR A 518 9.14 4.93 -30.71
CA THR A 518 9.85 4.53 -31.94
C THR A 518 9.91 3.02 -32.12
N ARG A 519 9.30 2.26 -31.19
CA ARG A 519 9.37 0.80 -31.14
C ARG A 519 7.98 0.20 -30.94
N ILE A 520 7.83 -1.02 -31.43
CA ILE A 520 6.73 -1.93 -31.08
C ILE A 520 7.36 -3.21 -30.54
N ASP A 521 6.88 -3.71 -29.39
CA ASP A 521 7.41 -4.90 -28.70
C ASP A 521 8.95 -4.84 -28.52
N GLY A 522 9.48 -3.63 -28.30
CA GLY A 522 10.91 -3.38 -28.14
C GLY A 522 11.71 -3.26 -29.44
N GLU A 523 11.14 -3.57 -30.60
CA GLU A 523 11.81 -3.52 -31.91
C GLU A 523 11.47 -2.21 -32.65
N ILE A 524 12.43 -1.66 -33.41
CA ILE A 524 12.21 -0.45 -34.20
C ILE A 524 11.06 -0.67 -35.19
N ALA A 525 10.10 0.26 -35.23
CA ALA A 525 8.89 0.13 -36.01
C ALA A 525 8.43 1.44 -36.65
N ASP A 526 7.67 1.36 -37.73
CA ASP A 526 6.99 2.51 -38.35
C ASP A 526 5.70 2.84 -37.56
N LEU A 527 5.74 3.92 -36.83
CA LEU A 527 4.62 4.49 -36.09
C LEU A 527 4.10 5.80 -36.72
N SER A 528 4.25 5.95 -38.04
CA SER A 528 3.81 7.16 -38.78
C SER A 528 2.32 7.49 -38.59
N PHE A 529 1.47 6.47 -38.34
CA PHE A 529 0.05 6.63 -38.04
C PHE A 529 -0.22 7.35 -36.73
N LEU A 530 0.69 7.25 -35.73
CA LEU A 530 0.53 7.83 -34.41
C LEU A 530 0.82 9.33 -34.50
N GLN A 531 -0.22 10.11 -34.65
CA GLN A 531 -0.15 11.59 -34.70
C GLN A 531 -1.11 12.20 -33.71
N GLY A 532 -0.60 13.16 -32.88
CA GLY A 532 -1.42 13.90 -31.96
C GLY A 532 -2.36 14.87 -32.71
N ASN A 533 -3.63 14.85 -32.33
CA ASN A 533 -4.67 15.75 -32.79
C ASN A 533 -5.42 16.44 -31.66
N LEU A 534 -4.87 16.41 -30.45
CA LEU A 534 -5.37 17.02 -29.24
C LEU A 534 -4.23 17.74 -28.53
N THR A 535 -4.46 18.95 -28.07
CA THR A 535 -3.53 19.74 -27.26
C THR A 535 -3.93 19.74 -25.78
N TRP A 536 -2.98 20.08 -24.89
CA TRP A 536 -3.25 20.27 -23.46
C TRP A 536 -4.32 21.34 -23.22
N ASP A 537 -4.22 22.47 -23.90
CA ASP A 537 -5.15 23.61 -23.70
C ASP A 537 -6.60 23.25 -24.13
N GLU A 538 -6.75 22.45 -25.16
CA GLU A 538 -8.06 21.91 -25.58
C GLU A 538 -8.61 20.97 -24.51
N LEU A 539 -7.79 20.06 -24.02
CA LEU A 539 -8.20 19.11 -22.99
C LEU A 539 -8.58 19.81 -21.67
N VAL A 540 -7.79 20.76 -21.23
CA VAL A 540 -8.08 21.60 -20.04
C VAL A 540 -9.37 22.38 -20.20
N ARG A 541 -9.58 23.03 -21.35
CA ARG A 541 -10.81 23.76 -21.62
C ARG A 541 -12.06 22.88 -21.52
N GLU A 542 -11.96 21.64 -21.98
CA GLU A 542 -13.09 20.71 -22.05
C GLU A 542 -13.32 19.93 -20.76
N ARG A 543 -12.28 19.65 -19.98
CA ARG A 543 -12.31 18.67 -18.88
C ARG A 543 -11.83 19.14 -17.52
N ALA A 544 -11.08 20.24 -17.45
CA ALA A 544 -10.60 20.72 -16.16
C ALA A 544 -11.73 21.25 -15.28
N LEU A 545 -11.82 20.74 -14.08
CA LEU A 545 -12.74 21.19 -13.03
C LEU A 545 -12.12 22.31 -12.20
N LEU A 546 -10.80 22.28 -11.99
CA LEU A 546 -10.04 23.18 -11.14
C LEU A 546 -9.28 24.23 -11.98
N PRO A 547 -8.98 25.42 -11.41
CA PRO A 547 -8.24 26.46 -12.11
C PRO A 547 -6.77 26.07 -12.32
N GLU A 548 -6.15 26.57 -13.37
CA GLU A 548 -4.76 26.28 -13.75
C GLU A 548 -3.73 26.63 -12.66
N ALA A 549 -4.03 27.64 -11.82
CA ALA A 549 -3.15 28.05 -10.72
C ALA A 549 -3.16 27.08 -9.53
N ASN A 550 -4.11 26.12 -9.51
CA ASN A 550 -4.20 25.13 -8.43
C ASN A 550 -2.95 24.21 -8.37
N ARG A 551 -2.54 23.87 -7.15
CA ARG A 551 -1.44 22.92 -6.89
C ARG A 551 -1.85 21.82 -5.91
N ASP A 552 -2.56 22.15 -4.85
CA ASP A 552 -2.76 21.34 -3.66
C ASP A 552 -4.15 20.72 -3.56
N VAL A 553 -5.16 21.29 -4.22
CA VAL A 553 -6.51 20.72 -4.21
C VAL A 553 -6.58 19.57 -5.22
N ARG A 554 -7.15 18.45 -4.75
CA ARG A 554 -7.53 17.31 -5.61
C ARG A 554 -9.02 17.11 -5.52
N CYS A 555 -9.64 16.64 -6.61
CA CYS A 555 -11.06 16.36 -6.60
C CYS A 555 -11.42 15.15 -7.49
N THR A 556 -12.52 14.51 -7.16
CA THR A 556 -13.16 13.46 -7.98
C THR A 556 -14.63 13.77 -8.16
N LEU A 557 -15.08 13.81 -9.40
CA LEU A 557 -16.48 13.96 -9.75
C LEU A 557 -17.12 12.58 -9.97
N ARG A 558 -18.21 12.30 -9.26
CA ARG A 558 -18.79 10.96 -9.19
C ARG A 558 -20.26 10.98 -9.60
N PHE A 559 -20.66 9.96 -10.34
CA PHE A 559 -22.04 9.73 -10.77
C PHE A 559 -22.61 8.47 -10.13
N ALA A 560 -23.75 8.59 -9.47
CA ALA A 560 -24.41 7.50 -8.77
C ALA A 560 -25.93 7.56 -8.96
N GLU A 561 -26.60 6.41 -8.85
CA GLU A 561 -28.06 6.34 -8.92
C GLU A 561 -28.76 7.22 -7.88
N ASN A 562 -28.17 7.38 -6.71
CA ASN A 562 -28.73 8.11 -5.57
C ASN A 562 -28.27 9.56 -5.47
N GLY A 563 -27.64 10.11 -6.49
CA GLY A 563 -27.18 11.50 -6.54
C GLY A 563 -25.69 11.63 -6.89
N ASN A 564 -25.39 12.56 -7.77
CA ASN A 564 -24.04 12.87 -8.19
C ASN A 564 -23.35 13.78 -7.18
N PHE A 565 -22.03 13.70 -7.10
CA PHE A 565 -21.28 14.50 -6.14
C PHE A 565 -19.85 14.79 -6.60
N LEU A 566 -19.29 15.86 -6.04
CA LEU A 566 -17.87 16.14 -6.05
C LEU A 566 -17.30 15.93 -4.65
N PHE A 567 -16.23 15.16 -4.53
CA PHE A 567 -15.38 15.16 -3.36
C PHE A 567 -14.09 15.92 -3.67
N ALA A 568 -13.73 16.90 -2.84
CA ALA A 568 -12.52 17.70 -3.01
C ALA A 568 -11.78 17.82 -1.67
N VAL A 569 -10.45 17.78 -1.73
CA VAL A 569 -9.56 17.87 -0.56
C VAL A 569 -8.40 18.81 -0.83
N ASN A 570 -8.09 19.67 0.14
CA ASN A 570 -6.87 20.50 0.16
C ASN A 570 -5.75 19.70 0.84
N LEU A 571 -4.77 19.27 0.07
CA LEU A 571 -3.63 18.48 0.56
C LEU A 571 -2.50 19.32 1.17
N SER A 572 -2.55 20.65 1.05
CA SER A 572 -1.57 21.54 1.69
C SER A 572 -1.56 21.38 3.20
N GLU A 573 -0.40 21.44 3.80
CA GLU A 573 -0.23 21.44 5.27
C GLU A 573 -0.33 22.87 5.87
N THR A 574 -0.15 23.91 5.04
CA THR A 574 0.00 25.29 5.47
C THR A 574 -0.99 26.25 4.82
N ASP A 575 -1.37 26.02 3.56
CA ASP A 575 -2.04 27.02 2.75
C ASP A 575 -3.54 26.75 2.61
N THR A 576 -4.34 27.77 2.79
CA THR A 576 -5.78 27.74 2.53
C THR A 576 -6.03 27.85 1.03
N ALA A 577 -6.87 26.99 0.49
CA ALA A 577 -7.34 27.09 -0.89
C ALA A 577 -8.60 27.96 -0.97
N ASP A 578 -8.56 29.00 -1.82
CA ASP A 578 -9.71 29.86 -2.18
C ASP A 578 -9.86 29.87 -3.69
N MET A 579 -10.81 29.11 -4.22
CA MET A 579 -10.98 28.92 -5.66
C MET A 579 -12.40 28.53 -6.03
N SER A 580 -12.65 28.40 -7.33
CA SER A 580 -13.92 27.86 -7.84
C SER A 580 -13.70 26.54 -8.57
N VAL A 581 -14.62 25.60 -8.39
CA VAL A 581 -14.68 24.35 -9.14
C VAL A 581 -15.86 24.40 -10.13
N LYS A 582 -15.59 23.98 -11.37
CA LYS A 582 -16.63 23.89 -12.41
C LYS A 582 -17.37 22.56 -12.28
N LEU A 583 -18.71 22.61 -12.24
CA LEU A 583 -19.56 21.42 -12.12
C LEU A 583 -20.68 21.43 -13.16
N PRO A 584 -20.99 20.29 -13.80
CA PRO A 584 -22.05 20.17 -14.79
C PRO A 584 -23.45 20.04 -14.13
N PHE A 585 -23.68 20.74 -13.02
CA PHE A 585 -24.92 20.70 -12.23
C PHE A 585 -25.65 22.02 -12.31
N ALA A 586 -26.93 22.06 -12.00
CA ALA A 586 -27.67 23.31 -11.88
C ALA A 586 -27.57 23.95 -10.49
N GLY A 587 -27.17 23.15 -9.48
CA GLY A 587 -26.94 23.59 -8.11
C GLY A 587 -26.32 22.49 -7.26
N VAL A 588 -25.77 22.88 -6.11
CA VAL A 588 -25.14 21.98 -5.13
C VAL A 588 -25.44 22.40 -3.70
N GLU A 589 -25.37 21.43 -2.80
CA GLU A 589 -25.29 21.61 -1.34
C GLU A 589 -24.06 20.87 -0.81
N SER A 590 -23.45 21.36 0.25
CA SER A 590 -22.37 20.64 0.93
C SER A 590 -22.96 19.63 1.90
N TYR A 591 -22.41 18.43 1.94
CA TYR A 591 -22.73 17.40 2.91
C TYR A 591 -21.57 17.21 3.88
N ASP A 592 -21.88 17.28 5.16
CA ASP A 592 -20.92 17.11 6.24
C ASP A 592 -20.96 15.66 6.73
N LEU A 593 -19.90 14.91 6.44
CA LEU A 593 -19.77 13.48 6.79
C LEU A 593 -19.66 13.22 8.31
N LEU A 594 -19.31 14.23 9.12
CA LEU A 594 -19.24 14.10 10.57
C LEU A 594 -20.58 14.35 11.27
N THR A 595 -21.33 15.35 10.78
CA THR A 595 -22.61 15.74 11.39
C THR A 595 -23.82 15.19 10.64
N HIS A 596 -23.62 14.63 9.44
CA HIS A 596 -24.64 14.15 8.51
C HIS A 596 -25.62 15.24 8.07
N GLU A 597 -25.20 16.50 8.09
CA GLU A 597 -26.04 17.64 7.74
C GLU A 597 -25.79 18.11 6.30
N MET A 598 -26.88 18.43 5.60
CA MET A 598 -26.83 19.18 4.35
C MET A 598 -26.76 20.67 4.66
N LYS A 599 -25.82 21.36 4.05
CA LYS A 599 -25.62 22.81 4.21
C LYS A 599 -25.64 23.47 2.84
N ALA A 600 -26.22 24.66 2.75
CA ALA A 600 -26.20 25.41 1.51
C ALA A 600 -24.77 25.80 1.11
N ALA A 601 -24.45 25.66 -0.18
CA ALA A 601 -23.16 25.96 -0.75
C ALA A 601 -23.15 27.29 -1.51
N ALA A 602 -21.99 27.92 -1.61
CA ALA A 602 -21.80 29.12 -2.42
C ALA A 602 -21.44 28.71 -3.87
N PHE A 603 -22.23 29.18 -4.84
CA PHE A 603 -21.94 28.94 -6.26
C PHE A 603 -22.50 30.04 -7.15
N GLU A 604 -21.96 30.17 -8.35
CA GLU A 604 -22.46 31.05 -9.40
C GLU A 604 -22.94 30.21 -10.57
N ARG A 605 -24.05 30.61 -11.20
CA ARG A 605 -24.56 29.91 -12.39
C ARG A 605 -23.72 30.28 -13.62
N ALA A 606 -23.38 29.31 -14.44
CA ALA A 606 -22.66 29.45 -15.69
C ALA A 606 -23.49 28.89 -16.85
N ALA A 607 -23.05 29.06 -18.11
CA ALA A 607 -23.74 28.58 -19.28
C ALA A 607 -23.89 27.06 -19.30
N ASP A 608 -22.84 26.32 -18.84
CA ASP A 608 -22.76 24.87 -18.90
C ASP A 608 -22.74 24.23 -17.51
N GLY A 609 -23.39 24.86 -16.52
CA GLY A 609 -23.44 24.36 -15.14
C GLY A 609 -23.28 25.45 -14.08
N ILE A 610 -22.40 25.21 -13.11
CA ILE A 610 -22.10 26.14 -12.03
C ILE A 610 -20.61 26.24 -11.79
N ALA A 611 -20.19 27.37 -11.15
CA ALA A 611 -18.89 27.53 -10.52
C ALA A 611 -19.10 27.55 -8.99
N ALA A 612 -18.86 26.42 -8.32
CA ALA A 612 -18.99 26.33 -6.87
C ALA A 612 -17.71 26.88 -6.20
N LYS A 613 -17.89 27.66 -5.13
CA LYS A 613 -16.79 28.26 -4.38
C LYS A 613 -16.22 27.26 -3.37
N LEU A 614 -14.92 27.04 -3.40
CA LEU A 614 -14.19 26.24 -2.42
C LEU A 614 -13.35 27.18 -1.55
N TYR A 615 -13.56 27.10 -0.25
CA TYR A 615 -12.69 27.71 0.75
C TYR A 615 -12.31 26.62 1.75
N LEU A 616 -11.10 26.07 1.57
CA LEU A 616 -10.65 24.88 2.31
C LEU A 616 -9.35 25.23 3.07
N ALA A 617 -9.40 25.14 4.39
CA ALA A 617 -8.21 25.23 5.23
C ALA A 617 -7.23 24.07 4.95
N PRO A 618 -5.98 24.13 5.45
CA PRO A 618 -5.02 23.05 5.32
C PRO A 618 -5.56 21.70 5.82
N GLY A 619 -5.55 20.68 4.94
CA GLY A 619 -6.09 19.35 5.21
C GLY A 619 -7.61 19.26 5.31
N GLU A 620 -8.34 20.31 4.91
CA GLU A 620 -9.81 20.29 4.87
C GLU A 620 -10.34 19.73 3.56
N SER A 621 -11.50 19.11 3.63
CA SER A 621 -12.21 18.52 2.49
C SER A 621 -13.66 18.94 2.45
N VAL A 622 -14.30 18.78 1.30
CA VAL A 622 -15.73 19.06 1.11
C VAL A 622 -16.35 18.01 0.19
N LEU A 623 -17.57 17.63 0.52
CA LEU A 623 -18.44 16.83 -0.32
C LEU A 623 -19.60 17.71 -0.82
N LEU A 624 -19.64 17.98 -2.12
CA LEU A 624 -20.70 18.75 -2.78
C LEU A 624 -21.66 17.79 -3.48
N MET A 625 -22.88 17.69 -2.95
CA MET A 625 -23.95 16.86 -3.52
C MET A 625 -24.74 17.67 -4.54
N GLN A 626 -25.06 17.08 -5.69
CA GLN A 626 -25.95 17.70 -6.67
C GLN A 626 -27.34 17.92 -6.05
N ASN A 627 -27.81 19.17 -6.09
CA ASN A 627 -29.17 19.56 -5.82
C ASN A 627 -29.57 20.71 -6.77
N ASP A 628 -30.25 20.35 -7.86
CA ASP A 628 -30.59 21.32 -8.92
C ASP A 628 -31.58 22.38 -8.47
N SER A 629 -32.24 22.18 -7.30
CA SER A 629 -33.14 23.15 -6.65
C SER A 629 -32.43 24.05 -5.63
N ALA A 630 -31.12 23.82 -5.39
CA ALA A 630 -30.37 24.63 -4.41
C ALA A 630 -30.35 26.11 -4.78
N ILE A 631 -30.45 26.95 -3.76
CA ILE A 631 -30.32 28.40 -3.88
C ILE A 631 -28.89 28.78 -3.50
N PRO A 632 -28.15 29.49 -4.40
CA PRO A 632 -26.81 29.92 -4.11
C PRO A 632 -26.76 30.82 -2.89
N GLN A 633 -25.81 30.54 -1.98
CA GLN A 633 -25.53 31.41 -0.85
C GLN A 633 -24.29 32.27 -1.12
N ALA A 634 -24.21 33.41 -0.45
CA ALA A 634 -22.99 34.19 -0.44
C ALA A 634 -21.90 33.40 0.29
N GLN A 635 -20.68 33.47 -0.25
CA GLN A 635 -19.53 32.92 0.45
C GLN A 635 -19.42 33.59 1.83
N LYS A 636 -19.22 32.77 2.89
CA LYS A 636 -18.93 33.33 4.21
C LYS A 636 -17.66 34.15 4.10
N SER A 637 -17.72 35.39 4.58
CA SER A 637 -16.51 36.23 4.64
C SER A 637 -15.43 35.47 5.46
N PRO A 638 -14.16 35.57 5.04
CA PRO A 638 -13.05 35.10 5.87
C PRO A 638 -13.10 35.77 7.24
N ILE A 639 -12.39 35.23 8.21
CA ILE A 639 -12.30 35.73 9.59
C ILE A 639 -12.16 37.26 9.56
N ALA A 640 -13.16 37.97 10.07
CA ALA A 640 -13.19 39.42 10.03
C ALA A 640 -12.37 40.06 11.18
N GLU A 641 -12.19 39.29 12.28
CA GLU A 641 -11.49 39.75 13.47
C GLU A 641 -10.89 38.58 14.23
N THR A 642 -9.69 38.76 14.74
CA THR A 642 -9.01 37.80 15.63
C THR A 642 -8.89 38.43 17.01
N MET A 643 -9.35 37.73 18.05
CA MET A 643 -9.25 38.16 19.44
C MET A 643 -8.30 37.21 20.21
N GLU A 644 -7.29 37.79 20.85
CA GLU A 644 -6.47 37.04 21.80
C GLU A 644 -7.23 36.82 23.11
N LEU A 645 -7.45 35.56 23.46
CA LEU A 645 -8.02 35.19 24.75
C LEU A 645 -6.90 35.04 25.77
N GLY A 646 -6.61 36.11 26.49
CA GLY A 646 -5.65 36.13 27.59
C GLY A 646 -6.25 35.65 28.91
N GLY A 647 -5.42 35.42 29.91
CA GLY A 647 -5.83 35.07 31.28
C GLY A 647 -5.43 33.67 31.71
N LYS A 648 -5.90 33.29 32.90
CA LYS A 648 -5.69 31.92 33.42
C LYS A 648 -6.78 31.01 32.89
N TRP A 649 -6.37 29.93 32.26
CA TRP A 649 -7.27 28.88 31.81
C TRP A 649 -7.34 27.78 32.86
N THR A 650 -8.55 27.34 33.21
CA THR A 650 -8.78 26.22 34.10
C THR A 650 -9.24 25.02 33.28
N ARG A 651 -8.58 23.91 33.41
CA ARG A 651 -9.00 22.64 32.79
C ARG A 651 -10.21 22.08 33.53
N SER A 652 -11.27 21.78 32.83
CA SER A 652 -12.53 21.31 33.44
C SER A 652 -12.51 19.80 33.78
N ALA A 653 -11.64 19.01 33.14
CA ALA A 653 -11.49 17.58 33.39
C ALA A 653 -10.04 17.22 33.72
N PRO A 654 -9.77 16.36 34.71
CA PRO A 654 -8.44 15.85 34.94
C PRO A 654 -8.02 14.97 33.75
N VAL A 655 -6.81 15.17 33.28
CA VAL A 655 -6.18 14.26 32.32
C VAL A 655 -5.04 13.57 33.03
N GLN A 656 -4.98 12.26 32.88
CA GLN A 656 -3.85 11.48 33.35
C GLN A 656 -2.56 12.04 32.73
N ASN A 657 -1.58 12.35 33.55
CA ASN A 657 -0.27 12.79 33.14
C ASN A 657 0.69 11.62 33.24
N THR A 658 1.40 11.33 32.15
CA THR A 658 2.31 10.18 32.07
C THR A 658 3.71 10.66 31.73
N LEU A 659 4.70 10.21 32.48
CA LEU A 659 6.11 10.37 32.18
C LEU A 659 6.70 9.04 31.74
N THR A 660 7.11 8.95 30.49
CA THR A 660 7.82 7.77 29.98
C THR A 660 9.31 7.88 30.34
N LEU A 661 9.82 6.90 31.06
CA LEU A 661 11.24 6.77 31.35
C LEU A 661 11.94 6.00 30.23
N ASP A 662 12.33 6.68 29.19
CA ASP A 662 12.88 6.13 27.93
C ASP A 662 14.40 5.92 27.96
N LYS A 663 15.09 6.38 29.04
CA LYS A 663 16.53 6.25 29.22
C LYS A 663 16.86 5.61 30.55
N ALA A 664 17.89 4.76 30.55
CA ALA A 664 18.42 4.12 31.72
C ALA A 664 19.96 4.08 31.72
N ALA A 665 20.57 4.05 32.85
CA ALA A 665 21.97 3.71 33.03
C ALA A 665 22.12 2.21 33.24
N LEU A 666 22.98 1.53 32.47
CA LEU A 666 23.23 0.10 32.52
C LEU A 666 24.41 -0.23 33.42
N SER A 667 24.28 -1.28 34.24
CA SER A 667 25.36 -1.85 35.03
C SER A 667 25.34 -3.38 34.98
N TYR A 668 26.52 -4.00 35.02
CA TYR A 668 26.68 -5.45 35.08
C TYR A 668 27.12 -5.95 36.49
N ASP A 669 27.39 -5.04 37.41
CA ASP A 669 27.83 -5.36 38.80
C ASP A 669 26.99 -4.65 39.84
N GLY A 670 26.03 -3.81 39.45
CA GLY A 670 25.21 -3.00 40.34
C GLY A 670 25.95 -1.83 41.00
N LYS A 671 27.18 -1.55 40.60
CA LYS A 671 28.04 -0.49 41.22
C LYS A 671 28.45 0.55 40.19
N MET A 672 28.99 0.11 39.06
CA MET A 672 29.43 0.96 38.00
C MET A 672 28.34 1.04 36.93
N TYR A 673 27.81 2.22 36.70
CA TYR A 673 26.76 2.49 35.73
C TYR A 673 27.31 3.27 34.51
N THR A 674 26.78 3.01 33.36
CA THR A 674 26.99 3.83 32.17
C THR A 674 26.39 5.22 32.36
N GLU A 675 26.63 6.11 31.42
CA GLU A 675 25.75 7.26 31.22
C GLU A 675 24.32 6.81 30.86
N LEU A 676 23.34 7.74 30.88
CA LEU A 676 21.97 7.45 30.48
C LEU A 676 21.93 7.14 28.98
N LEU A 677 21.46 5.95 28.66
CA LEU A 677 21.31 5.45 27.28
C LEU A 677 19.83 5.23 26.98
N PRO A 678 19.40 5.48 25.73
CA PRO A 678 18.04 5.08 25.31
C PRO A 678 17.82 3.58 25.53
N VAL A 679 16.67 3.19 26.11
CA VAL A 679 16.33 1.77 26.38
C VAL A 679 16.43 0.90 25.13
N PRO A 680 15.98 1.34 23.94
CA PRO A 680 16.18 0.57 22.71
C PRO A 680 17.65 0.28 22.38
N TYR A 681 18.53 1.24 22.61
CA TYR A 681 19.97 1.05 22.40
C TYR A 681 20.57 0.02 23.36
N ILE A 682 20.15 0.05 24.63
CA ILE A 682 20.54 -0.97 25.63
C ILE A 682 20.12 -2.36 25.13
N SER A 683 18.86 -2.50 24.68
CA SER A 683 18.32 -3.76 24.15
C SER A 683 19.16 -4.31 22.97
N GLU A 684 19.45 -3.47 21.98
CA GLU A 684 20.30 -3.86 20.86
C GLU A 684 21.73 -4.26 21.29
N ARG A 685 22.30 -3.51 22.23
CA ARG A 685 23.60 -3.81 22.77
C ARG A 685 23.63 -5.20 23.42
N LEU A 686 22.62 -5.53 24.24
CA LEU A 686 22.51 -6.83 24.91
C LEU A 686 22.33 -7.98 23.87
N LEU A 687 21.57 -7.76 22.82
CA LEU A 687 21.40 -8.72 21.71
C LEU A 687 22.71 -8.97 20.98
N ARG A 688 23.47 -7.93 20.67
CA ARG A 688 24.81 -8.05 20.04
C ARG A 688 25.81 -8.78 20.93
N GLU A 689 25.80 -8.49 22.24
CA GLU A 689 26.67 -9.15 23.22
C GLU A 689 26.25 -10.60 23.48
N LYS A 690 25.06 -11.03 23.01
CA LYS A 690 24.45 -12.38 23.25
C LYS A 690 24.54 -12.78 24.72
N THR A 691 24.28 -11.84 25.63
CA THR A 691 24.44 -12.04 27.05
C THR A 691 23.12 -12.34 27.74
N ASN A 692 23.09 -13.29 28.66
CA ASN A 692 21.96 -13.63 29.55
C ASN A 692 22.29 -13.46 31.02
N ARG A 693 23.38 -12.73 31.35
CA ARG A 693 23.80 -12.45 32.74
C ARG A 693 22.91 -11.45 33.42
N LYS A 694 22.94 -11.46 34.77
CA LYS A 694 22.28 -10.45 35.58
C LYS A 694 22.81 -9.04 35.23
N LEU A 695 21.89 -8.08 35.15
CA LEU A 695 22.19 -6.66 34.93
C LEU A 695 21.29 -5.78 35.77
N TRP A 696 21.63 -4.51 35.90
CA TRP A 696 20.85 -3.48 36.59
C TRP A 696 20.58 -2.34 35.60
N LEU A 697 19.33 -1.88 35.60
CA LEU A 697 18.91 -0.69 34.86
C LEU A 697 18.46 0.36 35.84
N ARG A 698 19.09 1.51 35.83
CA ARG A 698 18.77 2.62 36.71
C ARG A 698 18.12 3.74 35.93
N TYR A 699 16.85 3.99 36.22
CA TYR A 699 16.07 5.10 35.71
C TYR A 699 16.06 6.23 36.74
N ALA A 700 15.97 7.48 36.26
CA ALA A 700 15.89 8.66 37.10
C ALA A 700 14.78 9.59 36.65
N PHE A 701 14.10 10.22 37.57
CA PHE A 701 13.15 11.30 37.32
C PHE A 701 13.18 12.35 38.43
N THR A 702 12.78 13.59 38.09
CA THR A 702 12.70 14.68 39.06
C THR A 702 11.24 15.01 39.31
N ALA A 703 10.84 15.12 40.57
CA ALA A 703 9.50 15.49 40.99
C ALA A 703 9.48 16.86 41.70
N ASP A 704 8.81 17.84 41.09
CA ASP A 704 8.62 19.16 41.73
C ASP A 704 7.51 19.11 42.78
N PHE A 705 6.55 18.21 42.62
CA PHE A 705 5.48 17.92 43.57
C PHE A 705 5.20 16.41 43.60
N LEU A 706 4.53 15.94 44.60
CA LEU A 706 4.18 14.52 44.77
C LEU A 706 2.66 14.39 44.80
N PRO A 707 2.04 13.78 43.77
CA PRO A 707 0.64 13.42 43.85
C PRO A 707 0.44 12.20 44.76
N ASP A 708 -0.74 12.11 45.39
CA ASP A 708 -1.10 11.01 46.29
C ASP A 708 -1.24 9.67 45.54
N ASP A 709 -1.47 9.74 44.21
CA ASP A 709 -1.70 8.61 43.32
C ASP A 709 -0.55 8.39 42.33
N LEU A 710 0.67 8.76 42.66
CA LEU A 710 1.83 8.51 41.79
C LEU A 710 2.00 7.02 41.56
N THR A 711 1.68 6.58 40.37
CA THR A 711 1.69 5.16 39.98
C THR A 711 2.88 4.87 39.07
N LEU A 712 3.61 3.81 39.36
CA LEU A 712 4.58 3.21 38.42
C LEU A 712 3.91 2.09 37.62
N GLU A 713 4.08 2.11 36.34
CA GLU A 713 3.66 1.03 35.44
C GLU A 713 4.86 0.48 34.66
N LEU A 714 4.97 -0.84 34.59
CA LEU A 714 6.14 -1.54 34.03
C LEU A 714 5.69 -2.84 33.39
N GLU A 715 6.34 -3.24 32.28
CA GLU A 715 6.17 -4.58 31.72
C GLU A 715 6.60 -5.65 32.72
N THR A 716 5.84 -6.75 32.82
CA THR A 716 6.21 -7.91 33.64
C THR A 716 7.40 -8.62 33.01
N LEU A 717 8.51 -8.62 33.70
CA LEU A 717 9.71 -9.38 33.36
C LEU A 717 9.88 -10.52 34.33
N GLN A 718 10.04 -11.74 33.85
CA GLN A 718 10.42 -12.86 34.74
C GLN A 718 11.78 -12.60 35.36
N HIS A 719 11.92 -12.93 36.66
CA HIS A 719 13.18 -12.77 37.42
C HIS A 719 13.66 -11.32 37.62
N THR A 720 12.76 -10.34 37.54
CA THR A 720 13.07 -8.94 37.79
C THR A 720 12.85 -8.58 39.29
N LYS A 721 13.76 -7.82 39.86
CA LYS A 721 13.59 -7.14 41.15
C LYS A 721 13.50 -5.65 40.86
N LEU A 722 12.61 -4.98 41.58
CA LEU A 722 12.33 -3.57 41.44
C LEU A 722 12.53 -2.83 42.74
N SER A 723 13.22 -1.70 42.73
CA SER A 723 13.32 -0.80 43.85
C SER A 723 13.07 0.65 43.46
N VAL A 724 12.47 1.41 44.39
CA VAL A 724 12.28 2.87 44.27
C VAL A 724 13.02 3.52 45.43
N ASN A 725 13.96 4.42 45.11
CA ASN A 725 14.82 5.10 46.06
C ASN A 725 15.47 4.13 47.10
N GLY A 726 15.90 2.95 46.61
CA GLY A 726 16.55 1.90 47.42
C GLY A 726 15.59 0.98 48.18
N THR A 727 14.29 1.20 48.16
CA THR A 727 13.30 0.32 48.80
C THR A 727 12.75 -0.67 47.76
N GLU A 728 12.93 -1.98 48.00
CA GLU A 728 12.41 -3.05 47.11
C GLU A 728 10.88 -3.09 47.19
N ILE A 729 10.24 -3.22 46.05
CA ILE A 729 8.78 -3.25 45.89
C ILE A 729 8.34 -4.34 44.93
N SER A 730 7.04 -4.68 44.98
CA SER A 730 6.35 -5.52 44.04
C SER A 730 5.14 -4.78 43.46
N LEU A 731 4.94 -4.85 42.13
CA LEU A 731 3.77 -4.33 41.46
C LEU A 731 2.79 -5.46 41.24
N THR A 732 1.54 -5.31 41.65
CA THR A 732 0.51 -6.37 41.63
C THR A 732 -0.78 -5.96 40.94
N GLY A 733 -0.96 -4.66 40.66
CA GLY A 733 -2.11 -4.15 39.93
C GLY A 733 -1.99 -4.45 38.42
N GLN A 734 -3.10 -4.67 37.75
CA GLN A 734 -3.13 -4.82 36.31
C GLN A 734 -2.79 -3.47 35.64
N GLY A 735 -1.93 -3.50 34.63
CA GLY A 735 -1.58 -2.33 33.83
C GLY A 735 -2.76 -1.79 33.03
N VAL A 736 -2.67 -0.54 32.64
CA VAL A 736 -3.70 0.14 31.83
C VAL A 736 -3.38 0.07 30.35
N LEU A 737 -2.08 0.12 30.00
CA LEU A 737 -1.65 0.18 28.60
C LEU A 737 -1.76 -1.17 27.89
N ASP A 738 -1.42 -2.25 28.59
CA ASP A 738 -1.49 -3.60 28.03
C ASP A 738 -1.64 -4.61 29.17
N ARG A 739 -2.23 -5.77 28.90
CA ARG A 739 -2.40 -6.84 29.89
C ARG A 739 -1.09 -7.41 30.42
N SER A 740 0.00 -7.23 29.71
CA SER A 740 1.34 -7.66 30.12
C SER A 740 2.01 -6.70 31.11
N PHE A 741 1.43 -5.53 31.34
CA PHE A 741 1.95 -4.54 32.28
C PHE A 741 1.41 -4.79 33.68
N VAL A 742 2.23 -4.40 34.67
CA VAL A 742 1.86 -4.35 36.09
C VAL A 742 2.05 -2.95 36.61
N ARG A 743 1.22 -2.55 37.59
CA ARG A 743 1.29 -1.23 38.20
C ARG A 743 1.17 -1.27 39.69
N GLY A 744 1.65 -0.20 40.33
CA GLY A 744 1.50 0.01 41.78
C GLY A 744 1.77 1.46 42.16
N ASN A 745 1.12 1.90 43.24
CA ASN A 745 1.34 3.24 43.80
C ASN A 745 2.70 3.32 44.48
N ILE A 746 3.51 4.32 44.12
CA ILE A 746 4.85 4.57 44.65
C ILE A 746 4.95 5.93 45.38
N ALA A 747 3.83 6.64 45.58
CA ALA A 747 3.83 7.98 46.19
C ALA A 747 4.53 8.04 47.55
N ALA A 748 4.36 6.99 48.38
CA ALA A 748 5.00 6.91 49.71
C ALA A 748 6.54 6.71 49.67
N LEU A 749 7.08 6.29 48.51
CA LEU A 749 8.51 6.04 48.29
C LEU A 749 9.19 7.15 47.49
N ALA A 750 8.41 7.92 46.75
CA ALA A 750 8.88 9.05 45.97
C ALA A 750 9.16 10.27 46.89
N ARG A 751 10.06 11.14 46.45
CA ARG A 751 10.42 12.37 47.14
C ARG A 751 10.48 13.56 46.20
N LYS A 752 10.34 14.78 46.74
CA LYS A 752 10.62 15.99 45.95
C LYS A 752 12.08 16.01 45.51
N GLY A 753 12.34 16.44 44.31
CA GLY A 753 13.66 16.40 43.68
C GLY A 753 13.92 15.08 42.99
N GLU A 754 15.16 14.62 42.99
CA GLU A 754 15.60 13.43 42.25
C GLU A 754 15.08 12.13 42.89
N ASN A 755 14.58 11.25 42.00
CA ASN A 755 14.13 9.91 42.34
C ASN A 755 14.80 8.89 41.41
N GLU A 756 14.99 7.70 41.93
CA GLU A 756 15.65 6.58 41.26
C GLU A 756 14.77 5.32 41.30
N ILE A 757 14.69 4.64 40.14
CA ILE A 757 14.08 3.32 40.00
C ILE A 757 15.14 2.38 39.41
N VAL A 758 15.36 1.25 40.13
CA VAL A 758 16.37 0.26 39.72
C VAL A 758 15.76 -1.11 39.61
#